data_e6dca73ed669e56a59a3b27c9dba2eea
#
_entry.id   e6dca73ed669e56a59a3b27c9dba2eea
#
_cell.length_a   1.000
_cell.length_b   1.000
_cell.length_c   1.000
_cell.angle_alpha   90.00
_cell.angle_beta   90.00
_cell.angle_gamma   90.00
#
_symmetry.space_group_name_H-M   'P 1'
#
loop_
_entity.id
_entity.type
_entity.pdbx_description
1 polymer ?
#
loop_
_entity_poly.entity_id
_entity_poly.type
_entity_poly.pdbx_seq_one_letter_code
_entity_poly.pdbx_strand_id
1 'polypeptide(L)'
;MSSRNDETKIQDDDVLANDEATPVDSSAKPKRRSPKQKSAQAAPKETAAKKPRSPRKPKLLALPVLITDETVLLPHMSIPYPIEDEETALAVDRAMRMNPRQILVLTERKIASSDSVDTSAEGDNLPDRDLIDMVTDLIAQQVRDESDDDLVEMVEAVEGKDSPEWAANVVDPDVRYELCSVGVIAEIGQYISRPGGQDHIILQGIARGVVEDIIQDQPYVAARVKREDDVVGDPAETEAAMAAVLEQIESYIAMLPNVPEEVLTMVRSVDEPGWLADMISFSPEFTSAQRQELLEVINPVERLRRLSVIIQKRLNVLNLRHQIQSEAQAGMDRQQREYFLREQLRAIQKELGEGSAEEALANEIREKIEAVGMPDEVKAKALVQVERLEQQHPFSPEIGVIRTYLEWLTELPWSEETEDRLDLAEAARILDEDHYGLDKVKERIVEFIAVRKLAGDKLRAPILCFVGPPGVGKTSLGKSIARAIGRNYVRMSLGGVRDEAEIRGHRRTYVGAMPGRVIKALRDAKSRNPVLVLDEIDKVGSDAFRGDPSSALLEVLDPEQNGTFSDHYLEVPFDLSKVIFVTTANMLDPIPAALRDRMEIIEVSGYTEIEKLAIARSFLVPKSLESHGLTGEQLTITDDALRRVIREYTSESGVRNLEREIGSLTRKVARAFAGAEPPSVVEVDYDAVERHLGVPRYEFGLAEENDEVGVATGAAVTSVGGDLLSIEVTIMEGKGDLILTGQLGDVMQESARAALSYARSRSVKLGLEAGYFDRKNIHVHVPAGATPKDGPSAGITMATALISALTGVKVRKDVAMTGEVTLRGKVLPIGGLREKTLAAHRGGIKTFLLPKRNAKDLSELPDIVKQELELIEVSDVDQVLDIALTNGKRARKSDAAPPDGAKDTDKAANRKTPGRRRREPIEVPGTHEPVPASVQIPG
;
A
#
# COMPACT_ATOMS: atom_id res chain seq x y z
N MET A 1 55.33 21.89 21.51
CA MET A 1 55.99 21.55 22.76
C MET A 1 55.32 20.28 23.23
N SER A 2 55.81 19.14 22.88
CA SER A 2 56.76 18.31 23.64
C SER A 2 56.08 17.72 24.87
N SER A 3 55.94 16.50 25.13
CA SER A 3 56.69 15.24 24.77
C SER A 3 55.89 14.09 25.39
N ARG A 4 55.74 13.00 24.72
CA ARG A 4 56.52 11.74 24.86
C ARG A 4 56.21 10.89 26.07
N ASN A 5 55.76 9.68 25.74
CA ASN A 5 56.32 8.35 26.04
C ASN A 5 56.00 7.84 27.47
N ASP A 6 55.69 6.61 27.74
CA ASP A 6 56.37 5.37 27.32
C ASP A 6 55.49 4.14 27.48
N GLU A 7 55.78 3.21 26.64
CA GLU A 7 55.47 1.81 26.66
C GLU A 7 55.98 1.08 27.92
N THR A 8 55.33 0.02 28.31
CA THR A 8 56.09 -1.23 28.64
C THR A 8 55.18 -2.47 28.54
N LYS A 9 55.60 -3.32 27.66
CA LYS A 9 55.41 -4.78 27.62
C LYS A 9 56.01 -5.45 28.85
N ILE A 10 55.54 -6.64 29.20
CA ILE A 10 56.20 -7.88 29.64
C ILE A 10 55.07 -8.90 29.74
N GLN A 11 54.88 -9.93 28.94
CA GLN A 11 55.58 -11.20 28.67
C GLN A 11 55.79 -12.07 29.93
N ASP A 12 55.10 -13.19 29.79
CA ASP A 12 55.57 -14.59 29.87
C ASP A 12 55.91 -15.21 31.24
N ASP A 13 55.50 -16.36 31.32
CA ASP A 13 56.06 -17.71 31.61
C ASP A 13 55.41 -18.44 32.78
N ASP A 14 54.74 -19.52 32.41
CA ASP A 14 55.19 -20.90 32.44
C ASP A 14 55.31 -21.58 33.84
N VAL A 15 54.84 -22.81 33.83
CA VAL A 15 55.47 -24.04 34.30
C VAL A 15 54.86 -24.76 35.52
N LEU A 16 54.30 -25.92 35.17
CA LEU A 16 54.41 -27.24 35.81
C LEU A 16 53.80 -27.45 37.21
N ALA A 17 53.21 -28.49 37.45
CA ALA A 17 53.17 -29.92 37.19
C ALA A 17 52.78 -30.68 38.47
N ASN A 18 52.10 -31.78 38.25
CA ASN A 18 52.16 -33.06 38.96
C ASN A 18 51.82 -33.12 40.47
N ASP A 19 50.94 -33.99 40.83
CA ASP A 19 51.15 -35.42 41.14
C ASP A 19 49.89 -36.06 41.65
N GLU A 20 49.53 -37.17 41.02
CA GLU A 20 49.49 -38.55 41.51
C GLU A 20 48.91 -38.78 42.86
N ALA A 21 47.87 -39.57 42.94
CA ALA A 21 47.91 -40.90 43.61
C ALA A 21 46.52 -41.58 43.56
N THR A 22 46.47 -42.67 42.86
CA THR A 22 45.61 -43.85 43.10
C THR A 22 46.30 -44.71 44.23
N PRO A 23 45.74 -45.84 44.69
CA PRO A 23 44.42 -46.43 44.84
C PRO A 23 44.23 -47.12 46.22
N VAL A 24 43.05 -47.65 46.53
CA VAL A 24 42.88 -48.91 47.36
C VAL A 24 41.49 -49.43 47.23
N ASP A 25 41.22 -50.47 46.60
CA ASP A 25 40.92 -51.87 46.70
C ASP A 25 40.37 -52.34 48.04
N SER A 26 39.19 -53.00 47.97
CA SER A 26 38.89 -54.24 48.64
C SER A 26 37.39 -54.62 48.49
N SER A 27 37.09 -55.51 47.59
CA SER A 27 36.86 -56.96 47.85
C SER A 27 35.71 -57.31 48.79
N ALA A 28 34.66 -57.92 48.24
CA ALA A 28 34.20 -59.26 48.65
C ALA A 28 32.92 -59.71 47.88
N LYS A 29 33.11 -60.71 47.09
CA LYS A 29 32.03 -61.67 46.75
C LYS A 29 31.86 -62.65 47.92
N PRO A 30 30.70 -63.33 48.10
CA PRO A 30 30.54 -64.65 47.53
C PRO A 30 29.15 -65.10 47.06
N LYS A 31 29.19 -65.84 46.00
CA LYS A 31 28.78 -67.26 45.76
C LYS A 31 27.33 -67.68 45.96
N ARG A 32 26.79 -68.15 44.85
CA ARG A 32 26.18 -69.50 44.59
C ARG A 32 24.79 -69.88 45.12
N ARG A 33 23.83 -70.15 44.12
CA ARG A 33 23.44 -71.55 43.84
C ARG A 33 22.37 -71.60 42.75
N SER A 34 22.73 -72.30 41.64
CA SER A 34 21.72 -73.00 40.80
C SER A 34 21.38 -74.36 41.42
N PRO A 35 20.23 -74.97 41.07
CA PRO A 35 20.39 -76.13 40.29
C PRO A 35 19.29 -76.49 39.25
N LYS A 36 19.86 -77.07 38.18
CA LYS A 36 19.41 -78.30 37.48
C LYS A 36 18.05 -78.39 36.77
N GLN A 37 18.12 -78.33 35.46
CA GLN A 37 17.87 -79.44 34.51
C GLN A 37 16.74 -80.48 34.87
N LYS A 38 15.81 -80.53 33.91
CA LYS A 38 15.45 -81.89 33.37
C LYS A 38 14.99 -81.74 31.91
N SER A 39 15.65 -82.48 31.09
CA SER A 39 15.53 -82.81 29.70
C SER A 39 14.24 -83.58 29.34
N ALA A 40 13.69 -83.37 28.18
CA ALA A 40 13.25 -84.44 27.34
C ALA A 40 13.19 -84.03 25.86
N GLN A 41 13.94 -84.73 25.10
CA GLN A 41 14.05 -84.74 23.65
C GLN A 41 12.74 -85.18 22.98
N ALA A 42 12.43 -84.55 21.87
CA ALA A 42 11.92 -85.21 20.69
C ALA A 42 12.20 -84.31 19.43
N ALA A 43 13.04 -84.80 18.55
CA ALA A 43 13.32 -84.21 17.21
C ALA A 43 12.36 -84.85 16.17
N PRO A 44 12.58 -84.58 14.86
CA PRO A 44 11.77 -83.63 14.10
C PRO A 44 10.94 -84.33 13.01
N LYS A 45 10.04 -83.64 12.46
CA LYS A 45 9.45 -84.02 11.15
C LYS A 45 9.53 -82.79 10.21
N GLU A 46 10.38 -82.97 9.22
CA GLU A 46 10.38 -82.16 7.98
C GLU A 46 8.99 -82.05 7.36
N THR A 47 8.50 -80.95 7.11
CA THR A 47 7.44 -80.74 6.11
C THR A 47 7.85 -79.58 5.18
N ALA A 48 7.85 -79.90 3.94
CA ALA A 48 8.17 -79.23 2.69
C ALA A 48 7.83 -77.77 2.60
N ALA A 49 8.77 -77.00 2.06
CA ALA A 49 8.64 -75.68 1.58
C ALA A 49 7.50 -75.51 0.61
N LYS A 50 6.50 -74.70 0.99
CA LYS A 50 5.53 -74.09 0.04
C LYS A 50 6.12 -72.85 -0.62
N LYS A 51 6.13 -72.86 -1.98
CA LYS A 51 6.52 -71.74 -2.82
C LYS A 51 5.78 -70.46 -2.42
N PRO A 52 6.42 -69.26 -2.50
CA PRO A 52 5.76 -67.97 -2.20
C PRO A 52 4.63 -67.74 -3.20
N ARG A 53 3.44 -67.46 -2.67
CA ARG A 53 2.29 -66.98 -3.44
C ARG A 53 2.57 -65.57 -3.97
N SER A 54 2.33 -65.34 -5.23
CA SER A 54 2.35 -64.02 -5.85
C SER A 54 1.49 -63.02 -5.07
N PRO A 55 1.87 -61.73 -4.94
CA PRO A 55 1.12 -60.72 -4.21
C PRO A 55 -0.28 -60.59 -4.84
N ARG A 56 -1.31 -60.77 -4.02
CA ARG A 56 -2.68 -60.44 -4.44
C ARG A 56 -2.76 -58.95 -4.76
N LYS A 57 -3.33 -58.57 -5.89
CA LYS A 57 -3.67 -57.18 -6.17
C LYS A 57 -4.44 -56.59 -5.00
N PRO A 58 -4.15 -55.37 -4.55
CA PRO A 58 -4.85 -54.70 -3.47
C PRO A 58 -6.35 -54.63 -3.82
N LYS A 59 -7.19 -54.93 -2.83
CA LYS A 59 -8.63 -54.85 -2.97
C LYS A 59 -9.06 -53.41 -2.87
N LEU A 60 -9.47 -52.80 -3.97
CA LEU A 60 -10.05 -51.47 -3.99
C LEU A 60 -11.44 -51.47 -3.37
N LEU A 61 -11.73 -50.54 -2.48
CA LEU A 61 -13.01 -50.32 -1.84
C LEU A 61 -13.73 -49.14 -2.50
N ALA A 62 -15.02 -49.24 -2.77
CA ALA A 62 -15.85 -48.11 -3.19
C ALA A 62 -16.60 -47.62 -1.97
N LEU A 63 -16.27 -46.47 -1.44
CA LEU A 63 -16.81 -45.91 -0.19
C LEU A 63 -17.46 -44.55 -0.45
N PRO A 64 -18.58 -44.22 0.22
CA PRO A 64 -19.03 -42.84 0.31
C PRO A 64 -17.99 -41.98 1.07
N VAL A 65 -17.90 -40.71 0.70
CA VAL A 65 -16.93 -39.78 1.26
C VAL A 65 -17.64 -38.78 2.15
N LEU A 66 -17.06 -38.51 3.31
CA LEU A 66 -17.40 -37.42 4.20
C LEU A 66 -16.27 -36.39 4.12
N ILE A 67 -16.61 -35.17 3.74
CA ILE A 67 -15.66 -34.10 3.62
C ILE A 67 -15.69 -33.25 4.91
N THR A 68 -14.52 -32.91 5.43
CA THR A 68 -14.36 -32.12 6.67
C THR A 68 -13.45 -30.92 6.42
N ASP A 69 -13.82 -29.75 6.94
CA ASP A 69 -13.08 -28.52 6.71
C ASP A 69 -11.79 -28.43 7.56
N GLU A 70 -11.92 -28.64 8.87
CA GLU A 70 -10.79 -28.50 9.80
C GLU A 70 -10.51 -29.72 10.63
N THR A 71 -11.41 -30.73 10.60
CA THR A 71 -11.32 -31.92 11.44
C THR A 71 -10.59 -33.05 10.72
N VAL A 72 -9.37 -33.36 11.16
CA VAL A 72 -8.62 -34.51 10.65
C VAL A 72 -8.81 -35.69 11.56
N LEU A 73 -9.50 -36.72 11.07
CA LEU A 73 -9.59 -38.02 11.77
C LEU A 73 -8.29 -38.80 11.59
N LEU A 74 -7.85 -39.50 12.63
CA LEU A 74 -6.69 -40.40 12.58
C LEU A 74 -7.13 -41.87 12.82
N PRO A 75 -6.40 -42.87 12.30
CA PRO A 75 -6.65 -44.25 12.59
C PRO A 75 -6.67 -44.51 14.11
N HIS A 76 -7.51 -45.46 14.56
CA HIS A 76 -7.71 -45.85 15.96
C HIS A 76 -8.38 -44.80 16.86
N MET A 77 -8.67 -43.57 16.32
CA MET A 77 -9.34 -42.52 17.06
C MET A 77 -10.83 -42.51 16.80
N SER A 78 -11.59 -42.02 17.80
CA SER A 78 -13.05 -41.89 17.69
C SER A 78 -13.42 -40.43 17.93
N ILE A 79 -14.22 -39.85 17.01
CA ILE A 79 -14.71 -38.49 17.11
C ILE A 79 -16.23 -38.43 16.93
N PRO A 80 -16.94 -37.58 17.67
CA PRO A 80 -18.29 -37.19 17.33
C PRO A 80 -18.27 -36.19 16.18
N TYR A 81 -19.11 -36.40 15.16
CA TYR A 81 -19.21 -35.53 14.02
C TYR A 81 -20.67 -35.09 13.78
N PRO A 82 -20.98 -33.79 13.68
CA PRO A 82 -22.31 -33.29 13.39
C PRO A 82 -22.66 -33.54 11.92
N ILE A 83 -23.93 -33.73 11.63
CA ILE A 83 -24.48 -33.82 10.27
C ILE A 83 -25.13 -32.47 9.99
N GLU A 84 -24.45 -31.63 9.19
CA GLU A 84 -24.86 -30.23 8.97
C GLU A 84 -25.56 -30.00 7.63
N ASP A 85 -25.24 -30.82 6.61
CA ASP A 85 -25.74 -30.64 5.25
C ASP A 85 -26.40 -31.92 4.71
N GLU A 86 -27.21 -31.78 3.65
CA GLU A 86 -27.97 -32.85 3.03
C GLU A 86 -27.03 -33.85 2.31
N GLU A 87 -25.91 -33.45 1.78
CA GLU A 87 -24.94 -34.28 1.08
C GLU A 87 -24.24 -35.22 2.07
N THR A 88 -23.80 -34.70 3.21
CA THR A 88 -23.26 -35.48 4.34
C THR A 88 -24.27 -36.47 4.86
N ALA A 89 -25.54 -36.06 5.03
CA ALA A 89 -26.62 -36.95 5.49
C ALA A 89 -26.83 -38.13 4.52
N LEU A 90 -26.81 -37.90 3.22
CA LEU A 90 -26.95 -38.94 2.21
C LEU A 90 -25.73 -39.90 2.17
N ALA A 91 -24.52 -39.36 2.32
CA ALA A 91 -23.29 -40.17 2.40
C ALA A 91 -23.31 -41.09 3.61
N VAL A 92 -23.72 -40.58 4.78
CA VAL A 92 -23.87 -41.32 6.02
C VAL A 92 -24.96 -42.39 5.90
N ASP A 93 -26.16 -42.09 5.38
CA ASP A 93 -27.26 -43.06 5.16
C ASP A 93 -26.79 -44.20 4.24
N ARG A 94 -26.04 -43.85 3.19
CA ARG A 94 -25.43 -44.85 2.31
C ARG A 94 -24.44 -45.74 3.02
N ALA A 95 -23.55 -45.19 3.84
CA ALA A 95 -22.58 -45.95 4.61
C ALA A 95 -23.25 -46.86 5.64
N MET A 96 -24.31 -46.38 6.30
CA MET A 96 -25.10 -47.15 7.29
C MET A 96 -25.76 -48.38 6.68
N ARG A 97 -26.07 -48.38 5.38
CA ARG A 97 -26.64 -49.50 4.63
C ARG A 97 -25.60 -50.51 4.14
N MET A 98 -24.30 -50.19 4.31
CA MET A 98 -23.18 -51.06 3.95
C MET A 98 -22.88 -52.07 5.09
N ASN A 99 -22.18 -53.14 4.75
CA ASN A 99 -21.67 -54.09 5.78
C ASN A 99 -20.24 -54.49 5.41
N PRO A 100 -19.19 -54.04 6.09
CA PRO A 100 -19.27 -53.17 7.29
C PRO A 100 -19.70 -51.73 6.93
N ARG A 101 -20.13 -50.92 7.91
CA ARG A 101 -20.62 -49.54 7.80
C ARG A 101 -19.45 -48.56 7.66
N GLN A 102 -18.79 -48.57 6.52
CA GLN A 102 -17.57 -47.81 6.29
C GLN A 102 -17.82 -46.56 5.44
N ILE A 103 -17.16 -45.49 5.81
CA ILE A 103 -17.14 -44.19 5.12
C ILE A 103 -15.68 -43.74 5.05
N LEU A 104 -15.31 -43.02 3.98
CA LEU A 104 -14.02 -42.36 3.89
C LEU A 104 -14.14 -40.91 4.39
N VAL A 105 -13.33 -40.53 5.35
CA VAL A 105 -13.23 -39.14 5.83
C VAL A 105 -12.05 -38.46 5.15
N LEU A 106 -12.30 -37.37 4.43
CA LEU A 106 -11.31 -36.55 3.76
C LEU A 106 -11.38 -35.12 4.29
N THR A 107 -10.25 -34.46 4.41
CA THR A 107 -10.13 -33.07 4.82
C THR A 107 -9.83 -32.19 3.63
N GLU A 108 -10.40 -30.98 3.60
CA GLU A 108 -10.06 -29.95 2.64
C GLU A 108 -8.84 -29.15 3.10
N ARG A 109 -7.98 -28.79 2.13
CA ARG A 109 -6.81 -27.94 2.36
C ARG A 109 -6.99 -26.61 1.64
N LYS A 110 -6.80 -25.51 2.37
CA LYS A 110 -6.73 -24.16 1.77
C LYS A 110 -5.44 -23.99 0.98
N ILE A 111 -5.54 -23.61 -0.30
CA ILE A 111 -4.40 -23.26 -1.13
C ILE A 111 -4.37 -21.75 -1.25
N ALA A 112 -3.28 -21.12 -0.79
CA ALA A 112 -3.03 -19.72 -1.07
C ALA A 112 -2.79 -19.56 -2.59
N SER A 113 -3.48 -18.63 -3.25
CA SER A 113 -3.29 -18.33 -4.67
C SER A 113 -1.84 -17.91 -4.92
N SER A 114 -1.11 -18.77 -5.59
CA SER A 114 0.24 -18.48 -6.07
C SER A 114 0.16 -17.67 -7.36
N ASP A 115 0.13 -16.33 -7.23
CA ASP A 115 0.54 -15.43 -8.30
C ASP A 115 1.63 -14.50 -7.77
N SER A 116 2.79 -15.07 -7.55
CA SER A 116 4.11 -14.44 -7.61
C SER A 116 5.18 -15.54 -7.47
N VAL A 117 5.48 -16.15 -8.59
CA VAL A 117 6.71 -16.95 -8.71
C VAL A 117 7.85 -15.96 -8.84
N ASP A 118 8.57 -15.75 -7.75
CA ASP A 118 9.90 -15.17 -7.80
C ASP A 118 10.90 -16.29 -7.47
N THR A 119 11.54 -16.76 -8.55
CA THR A 119 12.63 -17.71 -8.50
C THR A 119 13.90 -16.98 -8.11
N SER A 120 14.32 -17.10 -6.85
CA SER A 120 15.73 -17.06 -6.50
C SER A 120 15.93 -17.86 -5.21
N ALA A 121 16.42 -19.06 -5.40
CA ALA A 121 16.97 -19.91 -4.34
C ALA A 121 18.28 -19.31 -3.84
N GLU A 122 18.54 -19.60 -2.58
CA GLU A 122 19.78 -19.58 -1.82
C GLU A 122 19.95 -18.43 -0.82
N GLY A 123 20.04 -18.84 0.44
CA GLY A 123 20.76 -18.12 1.49
C GLY A 123 19.89 -17.65 2.67
N ASP A 124 19.89 -18.49 3.69
CA ASP A 124 19.76 -18.18 5.12
C ASP A 124 19.59 -16.70 5.51
N ASN A 125 18.52 -16.45 6.19
CA ASN A 125 18.21 -15.45 7.19
C ASN A 125 16.83 -14.82 6.96
N LEU A 126 15.79 -15.47 7.47
CA LEU A 126 14.50 -14.83 7.75
C LEU A 126 14.56 -14.25 9.17
N PRO A 127 14.36 -12.95 9.35
CA PRO A 127 14.15 -12.38 10.67
C PRO A 127 12.70 -12.62 11.10
N ASP A 128 12.59 -13.17 12.28
CA ASP A 128 11.46 -13.34 13.17
C ASP A 128 10.40 -12.20 13.16
N ARG A 129 9.52 -12.18 12.15
CA ARG A 129 8.28 -11.40 12.24
C ARG A 129 7.23 -12.12 13.09
N ASP A 130 7.16 -13.43 12.99
CA ASP A 130 6.19 -14.23 13.75
C ASP A 130 6.49 -14.25 15.26
N LEU A 131 7.75 -14.05 15.65
CA LEU A 131 8.13 -13.97 17.07
C LEU A 131 7.74 -12.64 17.71
N ILE A 132 7.78 -11.55 16.96
CA ILE A 132 7.41 -10.21 17.43
C ILE A 132 5.90 -10.09 17.59
N ASP A 133 5.13 -10.63 16.64
CA ASP A 133 3.66 -10.64 16.71
C ASP A 133 3.17 -11.57 17.82
N MET A 134 3.83 -12.72 18.02
CA MET A 134 3.51 -13.64 19.13
C MET A 134 3.90 -13.06 20.50
N VAL A 135 4.97 -12.28 20.59
CA VAL A 135 5.38 -11.59 21.83
C VAL A 135 4.43 -10.42 22.13
N THR A 136 3.94 -9.73 21.11
CA THR A 136 2.99 -8.63 21.23
C THR A 136 1.62 -9.13 21.68
N ASP A 137 1.13 -10.26 21.17
CA ASP A 137 -0.11 -10.90 21.61
C ASP A 137 0.00 -11.47 23.03
N LEU A 138 1.18 -11.97 23.40
CA LEU A 138 1.42 -12.49 24.74
C LEU A 138 1.44 -11.37 25.80
N ILE A 139 2.01 -10.20 25.44
CA ILE A 139 2.00 -9.00 26.27
C ILE A 139 0.57 -8.44 26.39
N ALA A 140 -0.20 -8.46 25.30
CA ALA A 140 -1.60 -8.02 25.30
C ALA A 140 -2.51 -8.96 26.13
N GLN A 141 -2.18 -10.23 26.22
CA GLN A 141 -2.92 -11.20 27.02
C GLN A 141 -2.57 -11.09 28.53
N GLN A 142 -1.32 -10.76 28.85
CA GLN A 142 -0.87 -10.58 30.23
C GLN A 142 -1.37 -9.28 30.87
N VAL A 143 -1.67 -8.26 30.05
CA VAL A 143 -2.27 -6.98 30.49
C VAL A 143 -3.79 -7.12 30.72
N ARG A 144 -4.44 -8.17 30.22
CA ARG A 144 -5.86 -8.45 30.45
C ARG A 144 -6.15 -9.22 31.75
N ASP A 145 -5.14 -9.83 32.35
CA ASP A 145 -5.31 -10.64 33.57
C ASP A 145 -5.10 -9.86 34.87
N GLU A 146 -4.79 -8.57 34.83
CA GLU A 146 -4.56 -7.72 36.02
C GLU A 146 -5.39 -6.43 36.02
N SER A 147 -6.70 -6.47 35.84
CA SER A 147 -7.57 -5.38 36.33
C SER A 147 -9.06 -5.71 36.25
N ASP A 148 -9.62 -5.75 37.42
CA ASP A 148 -10.93 -5.25 37.84
C ASP A 148 -12.26 -5.88 37.35
N ASP A 149 -13.01 -6.26 38.33
CA ASP A 149 -14.38 -6.78 38.43
C ASP A 149 -15.48 -5.91 37.75
N ASP A 150 -15.17 -4.77 37.18
CA ASP A 150 -16.15 -3.83 36.57
C ASP A 150 -16.44 -4.04 35.07
N LEU A 151 -15.77 -4.97 34.41
CA LEU A 151 -15.97 -5.26 32.98
C LEU A 151 -16.94 -6.40 32.69
N VAL A 152 -17.39 -7.15 33.68
CA VAL A 152 -18.34 -8.28 33.51
C VAL A 152 -19.75 -7.76 33.26
N GLU A 153 -20.13 -6.59 33.78
CA GLU A 153 -21.44 -5.98 33.51
C GLU A 153 -21.62 -5.33 32.13
N MET A 154 -20.53 -5.08 31.39
CA MET A 154 -20.61 -4.52 30.03
C MET A 154 -20.68 -5.57 28.92
N VAL A 155 -20.33 -6.81 29.17
CA VAL A 155 -20.35 -7.89 28.18
C VAL A 155 -21.72 -8.55 28.06
N GLU A 156 -22.51 -8.60 29.14
CA GLU A 156 -23.91 -9.12 29.11
C GLU A 156 -24.92 -8.18 28.43
N ALA A 157 -24.56 -6.92 28.13
CA ALA A 157 -25.42 -5.97 27.44
C ALA A 157 -25.33 -6.00 25.89
N VAL A 158 -24.43 -6.78 25.31
CA VAL A 158 -24.22 -6.86 23.84
C VAL A 158 -24.70 -8.15 23.20
N GLU A 159 -25.11 -9.16 24.00
CA GLU A 159 -25.65 -10.45 23.48
C GLU A 159 -27.16 -10.43 23.14
N GLY A 160 -27.70 -9.31 22.79
CA GLY A 160 -29.12 -9.21 22.49
C GLY A 160 -29.46 -8.23 21.39
N LYS A 161 -28.99 -8.45 20.16
CA LYS A 161 -29.66 -7.91 18.95
C LYS A 161 -29.12 -8.58 17.67
N ASP A 162 -30.05 -9.27 17.05
CA ASP A 162 -30.15 -9.74 15.68
C ASP A 162 -29.02 -9.33 14.73
N SER A 163 -28.17 -10.27 14.39
CA SER A 163 -27.26 -10.20 13.24
C SER A 163 -28.10 -10.28 11.96
N PRO A 164 -27.91 -9.39 10.99
CA PRO A 164 -28.65 -9.46 9.74
C PRO A 164 -28.24 -10.70 8.93
N GLU A 165 -29.19 -11.41 8.38
CA GLU A 165 -29.11 -12.66 7.58
C GLU A 165 -28.19 -12.59 6.33
N TRP A 166 -27.51 -11.48 6.05
CA TRP A 166 -26.59 -11.34 4.90
C TRP A 166 -25.10 -11.62 5.25
N ALA A 167 -24.77 -11.83 6.53
CA ALA A 167 -23.37 -12.03 6.97
C ALA A 167 -22.89 -13.48 6.91
N ALA A 168 -23.78 -14.42 6.58
CA ALA A 168 -23.44 -15.84 6.44
C ALA A 168 -23.36 -16.22 4.97
N ASN A 169 -22.34 -15.81 4.25
CA ASN A 169 -21.83 -16.39 2.98
C ASN A 169 -20.99 -15.37 2.19
N VAL A 170 -19.96 -14.84 2.80
CA VAL A 170 -18.87 -14.21 2.02
C VAL A 170 -17.78 -15.28 1.88
N VAL A 171 -17.93 -16.13 0.89
CA VAL A 171 -16.81 -16.94 0.38
C VAL A 171 -15.84 -15.94 -0.24
N ASP A 172 -14.66 -15.79 0.34
CA ASP A 172 -13.58 -15.01 -0.23
C ASP A 172 -13.24 -15.60 -1.62
N PRO A 173 -13.43 -14.88 -2.73
CA PRO A 173 -13.28 -15.43 -4.07
C PRO A 173 -11.84 -15.82 -4.42
N ASP A 174 -10.86 -15.51 -3.57
CA ASP A 174 -9.44 -15.79 -3.81
C ASP A 174 -8.93 -17.04 -3.05
N VAL A 175 -9.77 -17.73 -2.27
CA VAL A 175 -9.38 -18.95 -1.55
C VAL A 175 -9.85 -20.19 -2.32
N ARG A 176 -8.92 -20.98 -2.82
CA ARG A 176 -9.19 -22.29 -3.43
C ARG A 176 -9.01 -23.39 -2.40
N TYR A 177 -9.95 -24.34 -2.37
CA TYR A 177 -9.89 -25.53 -1.53
C TYR A 177 -9.57 -26.74 -2.41
N GLU A 178 -8.72 -27.63 -1.92
CA GLU A 178 -8.37 -28.90 -2.57
C GLU A 178 -8.58 -30.04 -1.60
N LEU A 179 -9.26 -31.10 -2.06
CA LEU A 179 -9.42 -32.31 -1.28
C LEU A 179 -8.11 -33.06 -1.12
N CYS A 180 -7.76 -33.45 0.10
CA CYS A 180 -6.58 -34.25 0.37
C CYS A 180 -6.69 -35.64 -0.25
N SER A 181 -5.61 -36.16 -0.82
CA SER A 181 -5.58 -37.48 -1.48
C SER A 181 -5.55 -38.66 -0.50
N VAL A 182 -5.24 -38.39 0.77
CA VAL A 182 -5.18 -39.39 1.83
C VAL A 182 -6.13 -38.98 2.96
N GLY A 183 -7.01 -39.88 3.29
CA GLY A 183 -7.93 -39.74 4.41
C GLY A 183 -7.99 -41.00 5.28
N VAL A 184 -9.06 -41.15 6.05
CA VAL A 184 -9.24 -42.28 6.95
C VAL A 184 -10.52 -43.04 6.62
N ILE A 185 -10.40 -44.35 6.43
CA ILE A 185 -11.54 -45.26 6.38
C ILE A 185 -12.07 -45.41 7.79
N ALA A 186 -13.25 -44.86 8.05
CA ALA A 186 -13.90 -44.92 9.36
C ALA A 186 -15.10 -45.83 9.35
N GLU A 187 -15.43 -46.43 10.50
CA GLU A 187 -16.66 -47.13 10.74
C GLU A 187 -17.64 -46.26 11.53
N ILE A 188 -18.89 -46.22 11.11
CA ILE A 188 -19.94 -45.49 11.82
C ILE A 188 -20.43 -46.33 12.98
N GLY A 189 -20.09 -45.93 14.23
CA GLY A 189 -20.46 -46.62 15.45
C GLY A 189 -21.90 -46.34 15.86
N GLN A 190 -22.19 -45.18 16.39
CA GLN A 190 -23.51 -44.78 16.87
C GLN A 190 -24.04 -43.57 16.11
N TYR A 191 -25.32 -43.62 15.83
CA TYR A 191 -26.07 -42.43 15.32
C TYR A 191 -26.89 -41.88 16.50
N ILE A 192 -26.67 -40.61 16.83
CA ILE A 192 -27.30 -39.92 17.95
C ILE A 192 -28.20 -38.83 17.41
N SER A 193 -29.50 -39.05 17.41
CA SER A 193 -30.50 -38.05 17.04
C SER A 193 -31.01 -37.33 18.28
N ARG A 194 -30.95 -35.99 18.28
CA ARG A 194 -31.48 -35.14 19.35
C ARG A 194 -32.76 -34.47 18.88
N PRO A 195 -33.89 -34.62 19.58
CA PRO A 195 -35.10 -33.87 19.21
C PRO A 195 -34.90 -32.37 19.31
N GLY A 196 -34.90 -31.67 18.16
CA GLY A 196 -34.71 -30.23 18.09
C GLY A 196 -33.25 -29.75 18.06
N GLY A 197 -32.26 -30.64 17.89
CA GLY A 197 -30.83 -30.35 17.71
C GLY A 197 -30.27 -31.04 16.49
N GLN A 198 -29.01 -30.79 16.18
CA GLN A 198 -28.30 -31.47 15.09
C GLN A 198 -28.03 -32.93 15.38
N ASP A 199 -28.18 -33.79 14.38
CA ASP A 199 -27.83 -35.19 14.44
C ASP A 199 -26.32 -35.40 14.43
N HIS A 200 -25.83 -36.34 15.25
CA HIS A 200 -24.40 -36.63 15.36
C HIS A 200 -24.13 -38.09 15.09
N ILE A 201 -22.97 -38.38 14.50
CA ILE A 201 -22.43 -39.72 14.33
C ILE A 201 -21.12 -39.86 15.08
N ILE A 202 -20.86 -41.05 15.59
CA ILE A 202 -19.52 -41.36 16.11
C ILE A 202 -18.75 -42.11 15.03
N LEU A 203 -17.68 -41.47 14.56
CA LEU A 203 -16.75 -41.99 13.57
C LEU A 203 -15.58 -42.65 14.28
N GLN A 204 -15.31 -43.92 13.98
CA GLN A 204 -14.13 -44.65 14.48
C GLN A 204 -13.18 -44.89 13.30
N GLY A 205 -11.99 -44.29 13.31
CA GLY A 205 -10.95 -44.48 12.31
C GLY A 205 -10.40 -45.91 12.34
N ILE A 206 -10.34 -46.58 11.17
CA ILE A 206 -9.87 -47.98 11.07
C ILE A 206 -8.48 -48.02 10.43
N ALA A 207 -8.30 -47.40 9.29
CA ALA A 207 -7.08 -47.46 8.52
C ALA A 207 -6.97 -46.24 7.56
N ARG A 208 -5.80 -45.98 7.06
CA ARG A 208 -5.59 -44.99 6.02
C ARG A 208 -6.21 -45.42 4.71
N GLY A 209 -6.82 -44.47 4.00
CA GLY A 209 -7.41 -44.65 2.68
C GLY A 209 -6.82 -43.68 1.68
N VAL A 210 -6.14 -44.19 0.67
CA VAL A 210 -5.64 -43.41 -0.44
C VAL A 210 -6.69 -43.39 -1.54
N VAL A 211 -7.10 -42.18 -1.96
CA VAL A 211 -8.07 -42.01 -3.04
C VAL A 211 -7.38 -42.27 -4.38
N GLU A 212 -7.90 -43.25 -5.15
CA GLU A 212 -7.41 -43.49 -6.51
C GLU A 212 -8.28 -42.79 -7.56
N ASP A 213 -9.60 -42.69 -7.32
CA ASP A 213 -10.53 -42.11 -8.28
C ASP A 213 -11.83 -41.70 -7.61
N ILE A 214 -12.42 -40.58 -7.97
CA ILE A 214 -13.76 -40.17 -7.55
C ILE A 214 -14.75 -40.79 -8.51
N ILE A 215 -15.66 -41.62 -7.98
CA ILE A 215 -16.60 -42.43 -8.78
C ILE A 215 -17.91 -41.65 -9.04
N GLN A 216 -18.27 -40.78 -8.11
CA GLN A 216 -19.53 -40.06 -8.08
C GLN A 216 -19.38 -38.76 -7.32
N ASP A 217 -19.95 -37.66 -7.86
CA ASP A 217 -19.94 -36.33 -7.21
C ASP A 217 -21.31 -35.95 -6.63
N GLN A 218 -22.41 -36.45 -7.20
CA GLN A 218 -23.78 -36.16 -6.76
C GLN A 218 -24.62 -37.43 -6.66
N PRO A 219 -25.58 -37.56 -5.76
CA PRO A 219 -26.02 -36.62 -4.70
C PRO A 219 -25.15 -36.65 -3.44
N TYR A 220 -24.07 -37.37 -3.38
CA TYR A 220 -23.00 -37.41 -2.40
C TYR A 220 -21.72 -37.88 -3.07
N VAL A 221 -20.58 -37.48 -2.56
CA VAL A 221 -19.29 -37.91 -3.08
C VAL A 221 -19.00 -39.37 -2.75
N ALA A 222 -18.54 -40.15 -3.73
CA ALA A 222 -18.08 -41.54 -3.55
C ALA A 222 -16.75 -41.75 -4.25
N ALA A 223 -15.81 -42.39 -3.58
CA ALA A 223 -14.46 -42.58 -4.09
C ALA A 223 -14.05 -44.07 -4.11
N ARG A 224 -13.15 -44.39 -5.02
CA ARG A 224 -12.41 -45.66 -5.06
C ARG A 224 -11.16 -45.51 -4.23
N VAL A 225 -11.09 -46.27 -3.12
CA VAL A 225 -10.12 -46.11 -2.07
C VAL A 225 -9.26 -47.35 -1.97
N LYS A 226 -7.96 -47.13 -1.90
CA LYS A 226 -7.00 -48.21 -1.57
C LYS A 226 -6.72 -48.14 -0.07
N ARG A 227 -7.04 -49.19 0.66
CA ARG A 227 -6.67 -49.32 2.05
C ARG A 227 -5.17 -49.52 2.18
N GLU A 228 -4.54 -48.71 2.99
CA GLU A 228 -3.12 -48.84 3.38
C GLU A 228 -3.03 -49.15 4.89
N ASP A 229 -2.41 -50.29 5.19
CA ASP A 229 -2.10 -50.66 6.57
C ASP A 229 -0.63 -50.34 6.85
N ASP A 230 -0.32 -50.01 8.07
CA ASP A 230 1.08 -49.70 8.49
C ASP A 230 2.01 -50.89 8.27
N VAL A 231 3.11 -50.67 7.54
CA VAL A 231 4.12 -51.70 7.30
C VAL A 231 5.30 -51.39 8.19
N VAL A 232 5.48 -52.19 9.23
CA VAL A 232 6.60 -52.09 10.15
C VAL A 232 7.88 -52.53 9.42
N GLY A 233 8.89 -51.66 9.43
CA GLY A 233 10.21 -51.87 8.83
C GLY A 233 11.17 -52.67 9.68
N ASP A 234 12.43 -52.30 9.74
CA ASP A 234 13.43 -52.94 10.62
C ASP A 234 13.04 -52.77 12.10
N PRO A 235 12.94 -53.86 12.87
CA PRO A 235 12.56 -53.77 14.28
C PRO A 235 13.47 -52.88 15.12
N ALA A 236 14.77 -52.87 14.87
CA ALA A 236 15.73 -52.04 15.61
C ALA A 236 15.51 -50.52 15.33
N GLU A 237 15.26 -50.17 14.08
CA GLU A 237 14.97 -48.76 13.68
C GLU A 237 13.66 -48.31 14.27
N THR A 238 12.65 -49.19 14.29
CA THR A 238 11.33 -48.88 14.83
C THR A 238 11.39 -48.64 16.33
N GLU A 239 12.08 -49.54 17.09
CA GLU A 239 12.23 -49.40 18.53
C GLU A 239 13.01 -48.13 18.90
N ALA A 240 14.05 -47.78 18.14
CA ALA A 240 14.80 -46.55 18.34
C ALA A 240 13.96 -45.29 18.09
N ALA A 241 13.12 -45.27 17.03
CA ALA A 241 12.24 -44.14 16.72
C ALA A 241 11.15 -43.96 17.78
N MET A 242 10.54 -45.06 18.26
CA MET A 242 9.57 -45.01 19.35
C MET A 242 10.18 -44.51 20.65
N ALA A 243 11.38 -45.00 21.03
CA ALA A 243 12.05 -44.57 22.26
C ALA A 243 12.39 -43.07 22.22
N ALA A 244 12.85 -42.57 21.08
CA ALA A 244 13.14 -41.15 20.92
C ALA A 244 11.90 -40.26 21.07
N VAL A 245 10.78 -40.64 20.48
CA VAL A 245 9.52 -39.87 20.59
C VAL A 245 8.98 -39.93 22.00
N LEU A 246 9.07 -41.10 22.69
CA LEU A 246 8.64 -41.23 24.07
C LEU A 246 9.45 -40.31 25.00
N GLU A 247 10.78 -40.28 24.88
CA GLU A 247 11.65 -39.40 25.68
C GLU A 247 11.31 -37.92 25.46
N GLN A 248 11.04 -37.52 24.21
CA GLN A 248 10.65 -36.16 23.88
C GLN A 248 9.27 -35.79 24.44
N ILE A 249 8.30 -36.68 24.33
CA ILE A 249 6.94 -36.45 24.85
C ILE A 249 6.92 -36.38 26.37
N GLU A 250 7.74 -37.21 27.06
CA GLU A 250 7.93 -37.12 28.50
C GLU A 250 8.48 -35.77 28.91
N SER A 251 9.50 -35.32 28.21
CA SER A 251 10.09 -33.99 28.42
C SER A 251 9.10 -32.85 28.15
N TYR A 252 8.28 -33.01 27.11
CA TYR A 252 7.26 -32.02 26.74
C TYR A 252 6.14 -31.96 27.80
N ILE A 253 5.59 -33.12 28.21
CA ILE A 253 4.56 -33.17 29.24
C ILE A 253 5.05 -32.63 30.60
N ALA A 254 6.32 -32.87 30.95
CA ALA A 254 6.89 -32.37 32.19
C ALA A 254 6.97 -30.83 32.26
N MET A 255 6.92 -30.15 31.11
CA MET A 255 6.93 -28.67 31.00
C MET A 255 5.51 -28.06 30.93
N LEU A 256 4.49 -28.87 30.71
CA LEU A 256 3.11 -28.38 30.63
C LEU A 256 2.48 -28.34 32.03
N PRO A 257 1.77 -27.29 32.41
CA PRO A 257 1.02 -27.24 33.65
C PRO A 257 -0.22 -28.16 33.58
N ASN A 258 -0.50 -28.87 34.67
CA ASN A 258 -1.74 -29.61 34.89
C ASN A 258 -2.04 -30.81 33.95
N VAL A 259 -1.03 -31.48 33.39
CA VAL A 259 -1.24 -32.72 32.65
C VAL A 259 -1.34 -33.89 33.61
N PRO A 260 -2.45 -34.71 33.58
CA PRO A 260 -2.58 -35.86 34.46
C PRO A 260 -1.53 -36.93 34.16
N GLU A 261 -1.00 -37.60 35.20
CA GLU A 261 0.00 -38.70 35.07
C GLU A 261 -0.52 -39.92 34.28
N GLU A 262 -1.85 -40.07 34.20
CA GLU A 262 -2.51 -41.10 33.40
C GLU A 262 -2.20 -41.00 31.91
N VAL A 263 -2.03 -39.79 31.39
CA VAL A 263 -1.70 -39.53 29.98
C VAL A 263 -0.34 -40.14 29.63
N LEU A 264 0.65 -39.96 30.49
CA LEU A 264 1.97 -40.51 30.27
C LEU A 264 1.95 -42.05 30.33
N THR A 265 1.17 -42.58 31.27
CA THR A 265 1.01 -44.03 31.38
C THR A 265 0.34 -44.61 30.13
N MET A 266 -0.64 -43.94 29.58
CA MET A 266 -1.34 -44.32 28.35
C MET A 266 -0.39 -44.30 27.15
N VAL A 267 0.39 -43.26 26.97
CA VAL A 267 1.38 -43.14 25.87
C VAL A 267 2.44 -44.24 25.95
N ARG A 268 2.93 -44.60 27.14
CA ARG A 268 3.89 -45.70 27.36
C ARG A 268 3.32 -47.10 27.12
N SER A 269 2.01 -47.27 27.16
CA SER A 269 1.36 -48.58 26.97
C SER A 269 1.16 -48.96 25.51
N VAL A 270 1.53 -48.07 24.56
CA VAL A 270 1.34 -48.34 23.14
C VAL A 270 2.57 -49.01 22.54
N ASP A 271 2.39 -50.23 22.04
CA ASP A 271 3.48 -51.04 21.45
C ASP A 271 3.58 -50.90 19.92
N GLU A 272 2.50 -50.37 19.27
CA GLU A 272 2.45 -50.24 17.83
C GLU A 272 2.95 -48.83 17.39
N PRO A 273 3.99 -48.73 16.51
CA PRO A 273 4.61 -47.45 16.13
C PRO A 273 3.67 -46.49 15.43
N GLY A 274 2.77 -47.01 14.60
CA GLY A 274 1.77 -46.22 13.90
C GLY A 274 0.72 -45.63 14.83
N TRP A 275 0.20 -46.46 15.75
CA TRP A 275 -0.76 -46.01 16.75
C TRP A 275 -0.16 -45.01 17.71
N LEU A 276 1.11 -45.19 18.14
CA LEU A 276 1.81 -44.23 18.99
C LEU A 276 1.87 -42.85 18.32
N ALA A 277 2.27 -42.82 17.05
CA ALA A 277 2.34 -41.57 16.30
C ALA A 277 0.96 -40.90 16.11
N ASP A 278 -0.05 -41.68 15.78
CA ASP A 278 -1.41 -41.18 15.55
C ASP A 278 -2.06 -40.67 16.86
N MET A 279 -1.82 -41.34 17.97
CA MET A 279 -2.31 -40.96 19.29
C MET A 279 -1.71 -39.62 19.76
N ILE A 280 -0.40 -39.47 19.63
CA ILE A 280 0.28 -38.19 20.00
C ILE A 280 -0.18 -37.04 19.09
N SER A 281 -0.35 -37.31 17.79
CA SER A 281 -0.79 -36.31 16.81
C SER A 281 -2.25 -35.85 17.01
N PHE A 282 -3.05 -36.63 17.71
CA PHE A 282 -4.44 -36.30 18.03
C PHE A 282 -4.58 -35.25 19.15
N SER A 283 -3.49 -34.95 19.87
CA SER A 283 -3.50 -33.88 20.87
C SER A 283 -4.01 -32.54 20.31
N PRO A 284 -4.81 -31.78 21.09
CA PRO A 284 -5.37 -30.49 20.66
C PRO A 284 -4.31 -29.46 20.15
N GLU A 285 -3.08 -29.62 20.61
CA GLU A 285 -1.99 -28.71 20.26
C GLU A 285 -1.49 -28.84 18.83
N PHE A 286 -1.79 -29.94 18.11
CA PHE A 286 -1.43 -30.07 16.70
C PHE A 286 -2.48 -29.41 15.82
N THR A 287 -2.02 -28.56 14.87
CA THR A 287 -2.91 -27.96 13.89
C THR A 287 -3.46 -28.99 12.90
N SER A 288 -4.61 -28.70 12.28
CA SER A 288 -5.22 -29.57 11.26
C SER A 288 -4.24 -29.88 10.12
N ALA A 289 -3.44 -28.88 9.69
CA ALA A 289 -2.40 -29.06 8.68
C ALA A 289 -1.31 -30.05 9.13
N GLN A 290 -0.85 -29.97 10.38
CA GLN A 290 0.16 -30.90 10.92
C GLN A 290 -0.38 -32.33 11.08
N ARG A 291 -1.65 -32.48 11.50
CA ARG A 291 -2.31 -33.77 11.56
C ARG A 291 -2.46 -34.38 10.17
N GLN A 292 -2.84 -33.59 9.18
CA GLN A 292 -2.98 -34.04 7.79
C GLN A 292 -1.62 -34.45 7.20
N GLU A 293 -0.57 -33.65 7.43
CA GLU A 293 0.80 -34.01 7.02
C GLU A 293 1.24 -35.36 7.60
N LEU A 294 0.98 -35.61 8.88
CA LEU A 294 1.31 -36.89 9.52
C LEU A 294 0.41 -38.04 9.04
N LEU A 295 -0.86 -37.78 8.71
CA LEU A 295 -1.78 -38.76 8.13
C LEU A 295 -1.32 -39.24 6.75
N GLU A 296 -0.78 -38.35 5.92
CA GLU A 296 -0.27 -38.64 4.57
C GLU A 296 1.00 -39.52 4.59
N VAL A 297 1.72 -39.57 5.72
CA VAL A 297 2.89 -40.44 5.87
C VAL A 297 2.50 -41.87 6.19
N ILE A 298 2.55 -42.74 5.19
CA ILE A 298 2.12 -44.14 5.32
C ILE A 298 3.10 -44.98 6.18
N ASN A 299 4.42 -44.69 6.06
CA ASN A 299 5.44 -45.41 6.84
C ASN A 299 5.46 -44.95 8.30
N PRO A 300 5.17 -45.83 9.27
CA PRO A 300 5.07 -45.45 10.69
C PRO A 300 6.38 -44.92 11.29
N VAL A 301 7.55 -45.45 10.85
CA VAL A 301 8.87 -44.97 11.33
C VAL A 301 9.15 -43.54 10.83
N GLU A 302 8.82 -43.28 9.57
CA GLU A 302 8.97 -41.93 9.02
C GLU A 302 8.00 -40.93 9.66
N ARG A 303 6.79 -41.38 9.97
CA ARG A 303 5.77 -40.61 10.71
C ARG A 303 6.28 -40.21 12.10
N LEU A 304 6.86 -41.21 12.85
CA LEU A 304 7.50 -40.92 14.15
C LEU A 304 8.65 -39.96 14.05
N ARG A 305 9.46 -40.03 12.99
CA ARG A 305 10.54 -39.03 12.76
C ARG A 305 10.03 -37.62 12.54
N ARG A 306 9.00 -37.46 11.69
CA ARG A 306 8.38 -36.13 11.48
C ARG A 306 7.75 -35.60 12.75
N LEU A 307 7.04 -36.45 13.47
CA LEU A 307 6.47 -36.12 14.76
C LEU A 307 7.54 -35.66 15.75
N SER A 308 8.69 -36.40 15.84
CA SER A 308 9.85 -36.03 16.66
C SER A 308 10.35 -34.61 16.34
N VAL A 309 10.42 -34.25 15.08
CA VAL A 309 10.85 -32.87 14.66
C VAL A 309 9.86 -31.82 15.16
N ILE A 310 8.55 -32.09 15.05
CA ILE A 310 7.52 -31.16 15.51
C ILE A 310 7.59 -30.97 17.03
N ILE A 311 7.70 -32.08 17.79
CA ILE A 311 7.79 -32.05 19.25
C ILE A 311 9.08 -31.31 19.68
N GLN A 312 10.20 -31.55 19.00
CA GLN A 312 11.48 -30.89 19.33
C GLN A 312 11.42 -29.37 19.14
N LYS A 313 10.78 -28.90 18.07
CA LYS A 313 10.55 -27.46 17.87
C LYS A 313 9.75 -26.85 19.02
N ARG A 314 8.69 -27.52 19.46
CA ARG A 314 7.87 -27.08 20.58
C ARG A 314 8.61 -27.08 21.92
N LEU A 315 9.41 -28.12 22.19
CA LEU A 315 10.28 -28.17 23.35
C LEU A 315 11.26 -27.01 23.41
N ASN A 316 11.83 -26.64 22.26
CA ASN A 316 12.73 -25.50 22.18
C ASN A 316 12.02 -24.18 22.54
N VAL A 317 10.77 -23.98 22.08
CA VAL A 317 9.96 -22.79 22.40
C VAL A 317 9.63 -22.75 23.90
N LEU A 318 9.22 -23.89 24.49
CA LEU A 318 8.92 -23.96 25.94
C LEU A 318 10.18 -23.72 26.79
N ASN A 319 11.33 -24.24 26.39
CA ASN A 319 12.59 -23.99 27.07
C ASN A 319 12.98 -22.52 27.06
N LEU A 320 12.81 -21.87 25.89
CA LEU A 320 13.08 -20.42 25.72
C LEU A 320 12.13 -19.58 26.59
N ARG A 321 10.84 -19.92 26.60
CA ARG A 321 9.85 -19.28 27.46
C ARG A 321 10.22 -19.38 28.93
N HIS A 322 10.61 -20.56 29.40
CA HIS A 322 11.02 -20.80 30.79
C HIS A 322 12.30 -20.00 31.13
N GLN A 323 13.23 -19.90 30.19
CA GLN A 323 14.46 -19.11 30.37
C GLN A 323 14.14 -17.62 30.50
N ILE A 324 13.30 -17.08 29.59
CA ILE A 324 12.85 -15.68 29.65
C ILE A 324 12.15 -15.37 30.97
N GLN A 325 11.27 -16.27 31.43
CA GLN A 325 10.55 -16.11 32.68
C GLN A 325 11.49 -16.12 33.89
N SER A 326 12.50 -16.99 33.89
CA SER A 326 13.54 -17.05 34.92
C SER A 326 14.44 -15.81 34.94
N GLU A 327 14.80 -15.27 33.75
CA GLU A 327 15.56 -14.03 33.63
C GLU A 327 14.76 -12.79 34.07
N ALA A 328 13.46 -12.76 33.74
CA ALA A 328 12.56 -11.70 34.20
C ALA A 328 12.43 -11.70 35.72
N GLN A 329 12.23 -12.86 36.36
CA GLN A 329 12.18 -13.00 37.81
C GLN A 329 13.48 -12.55 38.48
N ALA A 330 14.65 -12.96 37.92
CA ALA A 330 15.95 -12.51 38.43
C ALA A 330 16.17 -10.99 38.25
N GLY A 331 15.55 -10.40 37.18
CA GLY A 331 15.51 -8.96 36.98
C GLY A 331 14.72 -8.21 38.03
N MET A 332 13.53 -8.70 38.37
CA MET A 332 12.68 -8.13 39.42
C MET A 332 13.34 -8.18 40.77
N ASP A 333 14.02 -9.27 41.13
CA ASP A 333 14.74 -9.39 42.41
C ASP A 333 15.91 -8.41 42.49
N ARG A 334 16.60 -8.12 41.37
CA ARG A 334 17.65 -7.11 41.29
C ARG A 334 17.07 -5.70 41.47
N GLN A 335 15.93 -5.39 40.81
CA GLN A 335 15.28 -4.10 40.93
C GLN A 335 14.77 -3.85 42.38
N GLN A 336 14.19 -4.86 43.03
CA GLN A 336 13.78 -4.73 44.43
C GLN A 336 14.97 -4.46 45.36
N ARG A 337 16.11 -5.11 45.12
CA ARG A 337 17.32 -4.90 45.94
C ARG A 337 17.96 -3.54 45.67
N GLU A 338 17.99 -3.07 44.43
CA GLU A 338 18.42 -1.71 44.08
C GLU A 338 17.48 -0.65 44.67
N TYR A 339 16.18 -0.89 44.64
CA TYR A 339 15.20 -0.02 45.29
C TYR A 339 15.51 0.19 46.77
N PHE A 340 15.71 -0.93 47.53
CA PHE A 340 16.00 -0.84 48.98
C PHE A 340 17.31 -0.13 49.25
N LEU A 341 18.34 -0.36 48.45
CA LEU A 341 19.64 0.33 48.61
C LEU A 341 19.54 1.84 48.29
N ARG A 342 18.75 2.21 47.27
CA ARG A 342 18.53 3.64 46.96
C ARG A 342 17.69 4.36 47.99
N GLU A 343 16.71 3.71 48.58
CA GLU A 343 15.93 4.29 49.69
C GLU A 343 16.78 4.52 50.92
N GLN A 344 17.68 3.60 51.24
CA GLN A 344 18.67 3.82 52.29
C GLN A 344 19.60 5.01 51.98
N LEU A 345 20.07 5.11 50.74
CA LEU A 345 20.93 6.18 50.27
C LEU A 345 20.22 7.53 50.37
N ARG A 346 18.93 7.56 50.02
CA ARG A 346 18.07 8.76 50.10
C ARG A 346 17.83 9.22 51.56
N ALA A 347 17.58 8.27 52.43
CA ALA A 347 17.46 8.57 53.86
C ALA A 347 18.75 9.19 54.42
N ILE A 348 19.89 8.68 54.02
CA ILE A 348 21.21 9.20 54.41
C ILE A 348 21.48 10.58 53.77
N GLN A 349 21.14 10.80 52.50
CA GLN A 349 21.30 12.10 51.82
C GLN A 349 20.40 13.17 52.45
N LYS A 350 19.16 12.80 52.81
CA LYS A 350 18.22 13.71 53.52
C LYS A 350 18.73 14.09 54.89
N GLU A 351 19.43 13.21 55.65
CA GLU A 351 20.10 13.51 56.90
C GLU A 351 21.36 14.38 56.72
N LEU A 352 22.02 14.27 55.55
CA LEU A 352 23.22 15.07 55.23
C LEU A 352 22.88 16.43 54.61
N GLY A 353 21.59 16.72 54.28
CA GLY A 353 21.17 17.99 53.70
C GLY A 353 21.61 18.21 52.26
N GLU A 354 22.02 17.14 51.58
CA GLU A 354 22.25 17.16 50.13
C GLU A 354 20.92 17.06 49.41
N GLY A 355 20.56 18.08 48.61
CA GLY A 355 19.35 18.07 47.77
C GLY A 355 19.29 16.82 46.89
N SER A 356 18.12 16.22 46.73
CA SER A 356 17.96 15.03 45.91
C SER A 356 18.28 15.34 44.43
N ALA A 357 18.69 14.34 43.67
CA ALA A 357 18.93 14.51 42.22
C ALA A 357 17.67 15.04 41.50
N GLU A 358 16.49 14.73 42.04
CA GLU A 358 15.20 15.21 41.52
C GLU A 358 14.99 16.70 41.84
N GLU A 359 15.39 17.20 43.03
CA GLU A 359 15.34 18.63 43.38
C GLU A 359 16.31 19.42 42.49
N ALA A 360 17.49 18.87 42.23
CA ALA A 360 18.44 19.49 41.29
C ALA A 360 17.86 19.59 39.87
N LEU A 361 17.23 18.52 39.38
CA LEU A 361 16.54 18.50 38.08
C LEU A 361 15.37 19.47 38.02
N ALA A 362 14.54 19.49 39.10
CA ALA A 362 13.42 20.43 39.19
C ALA A 362 13.87 21.89 39.17
N ASN A 363 14.97 22.20 39.86
CA ASN A 363 15.56 23.55 39.86
C ASN A 363 16.13 23.92 38.47
N GLU A 364 16.81 22.99 37.80
CA GLU A 364 17.26 23.19 36.40
C GLU A 364 16.10 23.50 35.46
N ILE A 365 14.99 22.74 35.57
CA ILE A 365 13.79 22.97 34.76
C ILE A 365 13.14 24.30 35.10
N ARG A 366 13.09 24.70 36.38
CA ARG A 366 12.59 26.03 36.80
C ARG A 366 13.41 27.15 36.16
N GLU A 367 14.73 27.06 36.21
CA GLU A 367 15.61 28.05 35.55
C GLU A 367 15.35 28.13 34.06
N LYS A 368 15.14 26.99 33.39
CA LYS A 368 14.77 26.97 31.96
C LYS A 368 13.41 27.63 31.72
N ILE A 369 12.39 27.33 32.51
CA ILE A 369 11.06 27.95 32.42
C ILE A 369 11.15 29.48 32.59
N GLU A 370 11.99 29.97 33.49
CA GLU A 370 12.23 31.42 33.72
C GLU A 370 12.93 32.06 32.50
N ALA A 371 13.87 31.33 31.88
CA ALA A 371 14.71 31.84 30.79
C ALA A 371 14.00 31.91 29.42
N VAL A 372 13.06 31.00 29.14
CA VAL A 372 12.47 30.82 27.81
C VAL A 372 11.40 31.88 27.44
N GLY A 373 10.93 32.66 28.39
CA GLY A 373 9.98 33.74 28.13
C GLY A 373 8.58 33.27 27.80
N MET A 374 8.10 32.22 28.46
CA MET A 374 6.73 31.72 28.33
C MET A 374 5.68 32.73 28.74
N PRO A 375 4.47 32.74 28.17
CA PRO A 375 3.34 33.51 28.69
C PRO A 375 3.00 33.10 30.14
N ASP A 376 2.51 34.05 30.92
CA ASP A 376 2.28 33.83 32.37
C ASP A 376 1.36 32.64 32.65
N GLU A 377 0.33 32.41 31.82
CA GLU A 377 -0.58 31.26 31.93
C GLU A 377 0.14 29.92 31.73
N VAL A 378 0.99 29.85 30.70
CA VAL A 378 1.78 28.66 30.38
C VAL A 378 2.83 28.40 31.44
N LYS A 379 3.49 29.45 31.91
CA LYS A 379 4.47 29.40 33.00
C LYS A 379 3.86 28.87 34.29
N ALA A 380 2.65 29.35 34.64
CA ALA A 380 1.94 28.85 35.82
C ALA A 380 1.62 27.35 35.72
N LYS A 381 1.12 26.89 34.55
CA LYS A 381 0.87 25.45 34.29
C LYS A 381 2.15 24.64 34.35
N ALA A 382 3.24 25.13 33.76
CA ALA A 382 4.54 24.46 33.81
C ALA A 382 5.07 24.31 35.24
N LEU A 383 5.00 25.38 36.09
CA LEU A 383 5.42 25.32 37.47
C LEU A 383 4.62 24.32 38.30
N VAL A 384 3.31 24.21 38.09
CA VAL A 384 2.47 23.17 38.71
C VAL A 384 2.95 21.76 38.35
N GLN A 385 3.41 21.54 37.10
CA GLN A 385 3.96 20.25 36.74
C GLN A 385 5.34 19.99 37.35
N VAL A 386 6.15 21.03 37.54
CA VAL A 386 7.42 20.91 38.32
C VAL A 386 7.17 20.55 39.78
N GLU A 387 6.16 21.16 40.40
CA GLU A 387 5.76 20.80 41.77
C GLU A 387 5.26 19.35 41.87
N ARG A 388 4.51 18.89 40.85
CA ARG A 388 4.12 17.47 40.77
C ARG A 388 5.33 16.56 40.60
N LEU A 389 6.30 16.94 39.76
CA LEU A 389 7.55 16.19 39.57
C LEU A 389 8.30 15.99 40.87
N GLU A 390 8.36 17.02 41.72
CA GLU A 390 9.02 16.97 43.04
C GLU A 390 8.28 16.08 44.04
N GLN A 391 6.94 15.99 43.92
CA GLN A 391 6.09 15.20 44.83
C GLN A 391 5.99 13.73 44.44
N GLN A 392 6.33 13.39 43.17
CA GLN A 392 6.21 12.03 42.68
C GLN A 392 7.31 11.12 43.24
N HIS A 393 6.95 9.85 43.40
CA HIS A 393 7.91 8.82 43.77
C HIS A 393 8.87 8.51 42.60
N PRO A 394 10.19 8.38 42.82
CA PRO A 394 11.21 8.25 41.76
C PRO A 394 11.00 7.14 40.76
N PHE A 395 10.23 6.11 41.08
CA PHE A 395 9.89 4.98 40.19
C PHE A 395 8.51 5.10 39.56
N SER A 396 7.82 6.22 39.78
CA SER A 396 6.53 6.44 39.12
C SER A 396 6.74 6.60 37.62
N PRO A 397 6.02 5.82 36.76
CA PRO A 397 6.04 6.03 35.33
C PRO A 397 5.66 7.44 34.90
N GLU A 398 4.89 8.16 35.74
CA GLU A 398 4.48 9.55 35.52
C GLU A 398 5.65 10.53 35.46
N ILE A 399 6.77 10.26 36.17
CA ILE A 399 7.97 11.12 36.12
C ILE A 399 8.48 11.28 34.69
N GLY A 400 8.55 10.18 33.96
CA GLY A 400 8.97 10.21 32.54
C GLY A 400 8.04 11.08 31.69
N VAL A 401 6.74 10.95 31.90
CA VAL A 401 5.71 11.71 31.16
C VAL A 401 5.77 13.20 31.51
N ILE A 402 5.86 13.54 32.81
CA ILE A 402 5.95 14.94 33.25
C ILE A 402 7.25 15.57 32.77
N ARG A 403 8.37 14.87 32.88
CA ARG A 403 9.66 15.32 32.37
C ARG A 403 9.65 15.62 30.89
N THR A 404 9.19 14.68 30.09
CA THR A 404 9.08 14.85 28.61
C THR A 404 8.16 16.04 28.29
N TYR A 405 7.06 16.21 28.99
CA TYR A 405 6.18 17.35 28.81
C TYR A 405 6.85 18.69 29.13
N LEU A 406 7.60 18.78 30.24
CA LEU A 406 8.35 19.98 30.62
C LEU A 406 9.51 20.26 29.63
N GLU A 407 10.18 19.22 29.12
CA GLU A 407 11.18 19.34 28.09
C GLU A 407 10.57 19.96 26.82
N TRP A 408 9.40 19.47 26.36
CA TRP A 408 8.69 20.09 25.23
C TRP A 408 8.36 21.56 25.48
N LEU A 409 7.81 21.91 26.64
CA LEU A 409 7.50 23.30 26.99
C LEU A 409 8.73 24.20 26.99
N THR A 410 9.86 23.73 27.52
CA THR A 410 11.10 24.51 27.62
C THR A 410 11.89 24.60 26.32
N GLU A 411 11.67 23.67 25.36
CA GLU A 411 12.34 23.69 24.05
C GLU A 411 11.58 24.51 23.00
N LEU A 412 10.32 24.89 23.26
CA LEU A 412 9.54 25.69 22.35
C LEU A 412 9.99 27.17 22.37
N PRO A 413 10.07 27.80 21.17
CA PRO A 413 10.49 29.20 21.05
C PRO A 413 9.32 30.15 21.37
N TRP A 414 9.03 30.39 22.64
CA TRP A 414 7.92 31.25 23.07
C TRP A 414 8.13 32.74 22.74
N SER A 415 9.36 33.21 22.86
CA SER A 415 9.74 34.62 22.66
C SER A 415 10.77 34.84 21.59
N GLU A 416 11.44 33.81 21.10
CA GLU A 416 12.51 33.93 20.13
C GLU A 416 11.98 34.19 18.72
N GLU A 417 12.31 35.33 18.14
CA GLU A 417 11.92 35.76 16.79
C GLU A 417 13.14 36.11 15.96
N THR A 418 13.07 35.80 14.67
CA THR A 418 14.04 36.27 13.67
C THR A 418 13.62 37.63 13.15
N GLU A 419 14.59 38.55 12.90
CA GLU A 419 14.31 39.86 12.31
C GLU A 419 14.00 39.74 10.82
N ASP A 420 12.88 40.36 10.39
CA ASP A 420 12.43 40.31 9.01
C ASP A 420 13.29 41.27 8.15
N ARG A 421 13.87 40.72 7.08
CA ARG A 421 14.53 41.49 6.03
C ARG A 421 13.56 41.79 4.90
N LEU A 422 12.95 42.95 4.87
CA LEU A 422 11.93 43.32 3.90
C LEU A 422 12.49 44.25 2.79
N ASP A 423 13.65 43.86 2.23
CA ASP A 423 14.23 44.49 1.05
C ASP A 423 13.75 43.79 -0.23
N LEU A 424 12.95 44.50 -1.04
CA LEU A 424 12.33 43.93 -2.24
C LEU A 424 13.35 43.64 -3.35
N ALA A 425 14.42 44.47 -3.44
CA ALA A 425 15.45 44.25 -4.45
C ALA A 425 16.28 43.00 -4.12
N GLU A 426 16.64 42.84 -2.85
CA GLU A 426 17.35 41.66 -2.37
C GLU A 426 16.51 40.41 -2.47
N ALA A 427 15.20 40.49 -2.15
CA ALA A 427 14.28 39.39 -2.30
C ALA A 427 14.15 38.90 -3.75
N ALA A 428 14.02 39.86 -4.70
CA ALA A 428 13.98 39.53 -6.11
C ALA A 428 15.30 38.87 -6.57
N ARG A 429 16.45 39.40 -6.14
CA ARG A 429 17.77 38.82 -6.45
C ARG A 429 17.91 37.38 -5.93
N ILE A 430 17.48 37.10 -4.71
CA ILE A 430 17.53 35.75 -4.11
C ILE A 430 16.63 34.79 -4.88
N LEU A 431 15.42 35.21 -5.27
CA LEU A 431 14.51 34.41 -6.07
C LEU A 431 15.06 34.10 -7.45
N ASP A 432 15.76 35.06 -8.07
CA ASP A 432 16.41 34.87 -9.38
C ASP A 432 17.64 33.95 -9.27
N GLU A 433 18.37 34.06 -8.18
CA GLU A 433 19.52 33.18 -7.89
C GLU A 433 19.11 31.73 -7.67
N ASP A 434 17.99 31.49 -6.98
CA ASP A 434 17.53 30.14 -6.60
C ASP A 434 16.66 29.47 -7.68
N HIS A 435 16.01 30.24 -8.56
CA HIS A 435 15.04 29.74 -9.54
C HIS A 435 15.21 30.36 -10.92
N TYR A 436 15.28 29.52 -11.93
CA TYR A 436 15.28 29.96 -13.32
C TYR A 436 13.83 30.13 -13.82
N GLY A 437 13.54 31.23 -14.51
CA GLY A 437 12.20 31.56 -15.01
C GLY A 437 11.22 31.81 -13.87
N LEU A 438 9.97 31.37 -14.02
CA LEU A 438 8.89 31.53 -13.05
C LEU A 438 8.58 33.00 -12.71
N ASP A 439 8.71 33.92 -13.67
CA ASP A 439 8.65 35.35 -13.44
C ASP A 439 7.36 35.80 -12.75
N LYS A 440 6.18 35.30 -13.19
CA LYS A 440 4.89 35.60 -12.55
C LYS A 440 4.84 35.15 -11.09
N VAL A 441 5.43 33.99 -10.79
CA VAL A 441 5.45 33.42 -9.42
C VAL A 441 6.36 34.27 -8.54
N LYS A 442 7.54 34.63 -9.04
CA LYS A 442 8.50 35.52 -8.34
C LYS A 442 7.93 36.90 -8.09
N GLU A 443 7.28 37.49 -9.08
CA GLU A 443 6.62 38.79 -8.98
C GLU A 443 5.56 38.74 -7.86
N ARG A 444 4.75 37.69 -7.82
CA ARG A 444 3.73 37.52 -6.78
C ARG A 444 4.32 37.33 -5.38
N ILE A 445 5.45 36.64 -5.26
CA ILE A 445 6.18 36.52 -3.99
C ILE A 445 6.73 37.88 -3.55
N VAL A 446 7.27 38.67 -4.48
CA VAL A 446 7.79 40.03 -4.17
C VAL A 446 6.65 40.96 -3.76
N GLU A 447 5.47 40.86 -4.40
CA GLU A 447 4.26 41.60 -3.99
C GLU A 447 3.83 41.22 -2.57
N PHE A 448 3.83 39.91 -2.23
CA PHE A 448 3.53 39.43 -0.89
C PHE A 448 4.48 40.03 0.16
N ILE A 449 5.79 40.07 -0.14
CA ILE A 449 6.80 40.70 0.73
C ILE A 449 6.58 42.23 0.82
N ALA A 450 6.19 42.87 -0.26
CA ALA A 450 5.90 44.31 -0.30
C ALA A 450 4.69 44.68 0.58
N VAL A 451 3.60 43.90 0.48
CA VAL A 451 2.41 44.06 1.32
C VAL A 451 2.77 43.90 2.79
N ARG A 452 3.58 42.87 3.11
CA ARG A 452 4.07 42.63 4.46
C ARG A 452 4.91 43.79 4.99
N LYS A 453 5.78 44.36 4.15
CA LYS A 453 6.56 45.56 4.52
C LYS A 453 5.70 46.77 4.86
N LEU A 454 4.58 46.99 4.14
CA LEU A 454 3.68 48.12 4.31
C LEU A 454 2.72 47.94 5.48
N ALA A 455 2.19 46.75 5.68
CA ALA A 455 1.15 46.47 6.66
C ALA A 455 1.69 46.11 8.04
N GLY A 456 2.95 45.65 8.15
CA GLY A 456 3.58 45.25 9.38
C GLY A 456 2.79 44.15 10.12
N ASP A 457 2.76 44.23 11.45
CA ASP A 457 2.08 43.25 12.32
C ASP A 457 0.54 43.24 12.19
N LYS A 458 -0.05 44.18 11.42
CA LYS A 458 -1.51 44.22 11.20
C LYS A 458 -1.97 43.35 10.06
N LEU A 459 -1.05 42.69 9.33
CA LEU A 459 -1.37 41.89 8.17
C LEU A 459 -1.86 40.52 8.58
N ARG A 460 -3.11 40.25 8.25
CA ARG A 460 -3.59 38.87 8.10
C ARG A 460 -3.15 38.40 6.71
N ALA A 461 -1.92 37.86 6.62
CA ALA A 461 -1.35 37.46 5.35
C ALA A 461 -2.11 36.28 4.74
N PRO A 462 -2.45 36.32 3.45
CA PRO A 462 -2.99 35.13 2.78
C PRO A 462 -1.97 34.00 2.81
N ILE A 463 -2.44 32.78 2.81
CA ILE A 463 -1.62 31.58 2.75
C ILE A 463 -1.25 31.35 1.30
N LEU A 464 0.03 31.41 0.97
CA LEU A 464 0.48 31.14 -0.39
C LEU A 464 0.39 29.64 -0.69
N CYS A 465 -0.34 29.27 -1.72
CA CYS A 465 -0.50 27.90 -2.19
C CYS A 465 0.10 27.72 -3.58
N PHE A 466 1.24 27.02 -3.67
CA PHE A 466 1.88 26.70 -4.95
C PHE A 466 1.30 25.40 -5.50
N VAL A 467 0.62 25.49 -6.64
CA VAL A 467 -0.04 24.36 -7.30
C VAL A 467 0.61 24.08 -8.65
N GLY A 468 0.88 22.83 -8.95
CA GLY A 468 1.43 22.44 -10.26
C GLY A 468 2.07 21.05 -10.24
N PRO A 469 2.60 20.59 -11.37
CA PRO A 469 3.16 19.25 -11.49
C PRO A 469 4.36 19.01 -10.55
N PRO A 470 4.67 17.74 -10.27
CA PRO A 470 5.83 17.42 -9.43
C PRO A 470 7.15 17.83 -10.09
N GLY A 471 8.11 18.25 -9.27
CA GLY A 471 9.46 18.60 -9.74
C GLY A 471 9.63 19.99 -10.35
N VAL A 472 8.65 20.89 -10.22
CA VAL A 472 8.76 22.29 -10.70
C VAL A 472 9.32 23.26 -9.66
N GLY A 473 9.74 22.76 -8.49
CA GLY A 473 10.40 23.62 -7.49
C GLY A 473 9.47 24.23 -6.44
N LYS A 474 8.20 23.77 -6.29
CA LYS A 474 7.24 24.32 -5.32
C LYS A 474 7.79 24.39 -3.89
N THR A 475 8.38 23.31 -3.41
CA THR A 475 8.93 23.24 -2.05
C THR A 475 10.18 24.11 -1.89
N SER A 476 11.01 24.27 -2.95
CA SER A 476 12.17 25.14 -2.93
C SER A 476 11.80 26.62 -2.93
N LEU A 477 10.68 27.01 -3.57
CA LEU A 477 10.15 28.39 -3.47
C LEU A 477 9.89 28.79 -2.03
N GLY A 478 9.30 27.89 -1.20
CA GLY A 478 9.11 28.14 0.22
C GLY A 478 10.42 28.37 0.98
N LYS A 479 11.49 27.65 0.60
CA LYS A 479 12.82 27.85 1.17
C LYS A 479 13.42 29.20 0.76
N SER A 480 13.23 29.58 -0.49
CA SER A 480 13.72 30.86 -1.02
C SER A 480 12.98 32.05 -0.42
N ILE A 481 11.66 31.92 -0.16
CA ILE A 481 10.89 32.92 0.59
C ILE A 481 11.49 33.11 1.99
N ALA A 482 11.77 32.02 2.70
CA ALA A 482 12.38 32.09 4.03
C ALA A 482 13.75 32.77 4.01
N ARG A 483 14.59 32.42 3.02
CA ARG A 483 15.91 33.07 2.79
C ARG A 483 15.77 34.54 2.48
N ALA A 484 14.82 34.92 1.63
CA ALA A 484 14.58 36.30 1.20
C ALA A 484 14.13 37.20 2.35
N ILE A 485 13.26 36.66 3.25
CA ILE A 485 12.76 37.41 4.42
C ILE A 485 13.73 37.30 5.60
N GLY A 486 14.69 36.38 5.60
CA GLY A 486 15.63 36.16 6.72
C GLY A 486 15.05 35.32 7.86
N ARG A 487 14.01 34.51 7.60
CA ARG A 487 13.35 33.63 8.59
C ARG A 487 13.86 32.21 8.54
N ASN A 488 13.71 31.50 9.66
CA ASN A 488 13.99 30.08 9.72
C ASN A 488 12.95 29.31 8.86
N TYR A 489 13.41 28.26 8.20
CA TYR A 489 12.62 27.42 7.32
C TYR A 489 12.37 26.06 7.92
N VAL A 490 11.12 25.63 7.95
CA VAL A 490 10.75 24.25 8.30
C VAL A 490 9.75 23.69 7.29
N ARG A 491 9.88 22.42 6.96
CA ARG A 491 8.98 21.70 6.08
C ARG A 491 8.22 20.61 6.85
N MET A 492 6.91 20.58 6.68
CA MET A 492 6.03 19.54 7.18
C MET A 492 5.32 18.86 6.00
N SER A 493 5.55 17.57 5.78
CA SER A 493 4.82 16.82 4.75
C SER A 493 3.47 16.39 5.29
N LEU A 494 2.42 16.66 4.53
CA LEU A 494 1.04 16.25 4.81
C LEU A 494 0.63 15.00 4.03
N GLY A 495 1.48 14.54 3.11
CA GLY A 495 1.20 13.34 2.33
C GLY A 495 1.09 12.09 3.21
N GLY A 496 -0.09 11.46 3.18
CA GLY A 496 -0.37 10.26 3.97
C GLY A 496 -0.94 10.50 5.37
N VAL A 497 -1.09 11.74 5.80
CA VAL A 497 -1.76 12.09 7.05
C VAL A 497 -3.25 11.75 6.93
N ARG A 498 -3.77 10.97 7.88
CA ARG A 498 -5.17 10.55 7.95
C ARG A 498 -5.81 10.77 9.31
N ASP A 499 -4.99 11.04 10.33
CA ASP A 499 -5.38 11.21 11.71
C ASP A 499 -5.20 12.68 12.12
N GLU A 500 -6.24 13.29 12.69
CA GLU A 500 -6.20 14.65 13.26
C GLU A 500 -5.10 14.77 14.32
N ALA A 501 -4.86 13.73 15.09
CA ALA A 501 -3.85 13.69 16.14
C ALA A 501 -2.41 13.85 15.61
N GLU A 502 -2.14 13.53 14.34
CA GLU A 502 -0.83 13.84 13.77
C GLU A 502 -0.57 15.35 13.69
N ILE A 503 -1.60 16.18 13.54
CA ILE A 503 -1.50 17.64 13.44
C ILE A 503 -1.57 18.29 14.83
N ARG A 504 -2.57 17.88 15.64
CA ARG A 504 -2.90 18.46 16.95
C ARG A 504 -2.30 17.72 18.15
N GLY A 505 -1.61 16.58 17.93
CA GLY A 505 -1.06 15.76 19.01
C GLY A 505 -2.07 14.84 19.66
N HIS A 506 -1.56 13.86 20.39
CA HIS A 506 -2.33 12.92 21.19
C HIS A 506 -2.48 13.44 22.62
N ARG A 507 -3.60 13.14 23.30
CA ARG A 507 -3.75 13.45 24.72
C ARG A 507 -2.68 12.72 25.54
N ARG A 508 -2.09 13.39 26.53
CA ARG A 508 -0.97 12.88 27.36
C ARG A 508 -1.27 11.59 28.12
N THR A 509 -2.54 11.27 28.30
CA THR A 509 -2.98 10.05 29.00
C THR A 509 -2.70 8.76 28.24
N TYR A 510 -2.41 8.83 26.95
CA TYR A 510 -2.11 7.66 26.15
C TYR A 510 -0.62 7.31 26.22
N VAL A 511 -0.31 6.02 26.30
CA VAL A 511 1.08 5.54 26.22
C VAL A 511 1.65 5.88 24.84
N GLY A 512 2.82 6.52 24.82
CA GLY A 512 3.44 6.97 23.57
C GLY A 512 2.88 8.27 22.99
N ALA A 513 2.03 9.01 23.74
CA ALA A 513 1.53 10.31 23.30
C ALA A 513 2.65 11.28 22.96
N MET A 514 2.48 12.05 21.90
CA MET A 514 3.43 13.06 21.44
C MET A 514 2.69 14.31 20.95
N PRO A 515 3.36 15.49 21.00
CA PRO A 515 2.84 16.70 20.38
C PRO A 515 2.63 16.52 18.86
N GLY A 516 1.72 17.30 18.31
CA GLY A 516 1.44 17.36 16.90
C GLY A 516 2.62 17.83 16.06
N ARG A 517 2.54 17.59 14.76
CA ARG A 517 3.60 17.93 13.81
C ARG A 517 3.85 19.43 13.74
N VAL A 518 2.84 20.29 13.99
CA VAL A 518 2.98 21.75 14.00
C VAL A 518 3.90 22.17 15.14
N ILE A 519 3.67 21.67 16.34
CA ILE A 519 4.50 21.97 17.53
C ILE A 519 5.93 21.43 17.34
N LYS A 520 6.07 20.23 16.78
CA LYS A 520 7.39 19.68 16.42
C LYS A 520 8.14 20.58 15.45
N ALA A 521 7.45 21.08 14.42
CA ALA A 521 8.03 21.96 13.43
C ALA A 521 8.50 23.31 14.05
N LEU A 522 7.76 23.85 15.00
CA LEU A 522 8.15 25.08 15.70
C LEU A 522 9.38 24.87 16.58
N ARG A 523 9.45 23.74 17.30
CA ARG A 523 10.65 23.38 18.07
C ARG A 523 11.88 23.27 17.17
N ASP A 524 11.74 22.58 16.04
CA ASP A 524 12.84 22.38 15.08
C ASP A 524 13.24 23.71 14.41
N ALA A 525 12.29 24.62 14.21
CA ALA A 525 12.53 25.98 13.71
C ALA A 525 13.33 26.85 14.68
N LYS A 526 13.25 26.60 15.98
CA LYS A 526 13.87 27.43 17.02
C LYS A 526 13.53 28.93 16.90
N SER A 527 12.38 29.25 16.34
CA SER A 527 11.86 30.62 16.23
C SER A 527 10.34 30.59 16.19
N ARG A 528 9.71 31.61 16.80
CA ARG A 528 8.25 31.76 16.85
C ARG A 528 7.65 32.15 15.49
N ASN A 529 8.44 32.75 14.62
CA ASN A 529 8.02 33.33 13.35
C ASN A 529 8.65 32.66 12.10
N PRO A 530 8.74 31.33 12.03
CA PRO A 530 9.34 30.65 10.88
C PRO A 530 8.47 30.77 9.63
N VAL A 531 9.06 30.39 8.49
CA VAL A 531 8.28 29.99 7.31
C VAL A 531 8.05 28.48 7.39
N LEU A 532 6.80 28.10 7.57
CA LEU A 532 6.37 26.70 7.65
C LEU A 532 5.76 26.27 6.32
N VAL A 533 6.43 25.37 5.62
CA VAL A 533 5.95 24.81 4.36
C VAL A 533 5.18 23.53 4.64
N LEU A 534 3.88 23.55 4.33
CA LEU A 534 2.97 22.41 4.36
C LEU A 534 2.95 21.76 2.97
N ASP A 535 3.71 20.70 2.84
CA ASP A 535 3.93 20.06 1.54
C ASP A 535 2.91 18.96 1.25
N GLU A 536 2.41 18.90 0.02
CA GLU A 536 1.44 17.91 -0.46
C GLU A 536 0.08 17.95 0.27
N ILE A 537 -0.50 19.15 0.42
CA ILE A 537 -1.81 19.32 1.09
C ILE A 537 -2.96 18.62 0.33
N ASP A 538 -2.80 18.39 -0.96
CA ASP A 538 -3.72 17.64 -1.82
C ASP A 538 -3.76 16.14 -1.52
N LYS A 539 -2.84 15.64 -0.71
CA LYS A 539 -2.76 14.22 -0.31
C LYS A 539 -3.23 13.96 1.12
N VAL A 540 -3.85 14.92 1.76
CA VAL A 540 -4.48 14.74 3.07
C VAL A 540 -5.69 13.85 2.90
N GLY A 541 -5.69 12.71 3.60
CA GLY A 541 -6.83 11.78 3.60
C GLY A 541 -7.83 12.14 4.69
N SER A 542 -9.11 11.79 4.51
CA SER A 542 -10.12 11.81 5.55
C SER A 542 -10.42 10.38 5.98
N ASP A 543 -10.41 10.12 7.29
CA ASP A 543 -10.87 8.86 7.88
C ASP A 543 -12.02 9.18 8.85
N ALA A 544 -13.19 8.64 8.58
CA ALA A 544 -14.39 8.93 9.37
C ALA A 544 -14.29 8.49 10.85
N PHE A 545 -13.34 7.59 11.18
CA PHE A 545 -13.14 7.06 12.53
C PHE A 545 -12.03 7.76 13.34
N ARG A 546 -11.09 8.44 12.66
CA ARG A 546 -9.89 9.04 13.29
C ARG A 546 -9.88 10.56 13.31
N GLY A 547 -11.01 11.19 13.07
CA GLY A 547 -11.12 12.64 12.94
C GLY A 547 -10.81 13.15 11.53
N ASP A 548 -10.94 14.45 11.33
CA ASP A 548 -10.68 15.10 10.05
C ASP A 548 -9.44 15.99 10.13
N PRO A 549 -8.30 15.57 9.57
CA PRO A 549 -7.10 16.39 9.50
C PRO A 549 -7.31 17.75 8.85
N SER A 550 -8.29 17.85 7.93
CA SER A 550 -8.62 19.11 7.27
C SER A 550 -9.20 20.14 8.25
N SER A 551 -9.99 19.70 9.21
CA SER A 551 -10.52 20.54 10.29
C SER A 551 -9.42 21.05 11.21
N ALA A 552 -8.43 20.20 11.55
CA ALA A 552 -7.26 20.61 12.31
C ALA A 552 -6.40 21.64 11.56
N LEU A 553 -6.23 21.46 10.24
CA LEU A 553 -5.53 22.41 9.39
C LEU A 553 -6.28 23.75 9.27
N LEU A 554 -7.61 23.76 9.28
CA LEU A 554 -8.39 25.00 9.30
C LEU A 554 -8.09 25.84 10.53
N GLU A 555 -7.97 25.22 11.72
CA GLU A 555 -7.62 25.95 12.94
C GLU A 555 -6.18 26.51 12.89
N VAL A 556 -5.22 25.72 12.37
CA VAL A 556 -3.83 26.16 12.20
C VAL A 556 -3.70 27.31 11.22
N LEU A 557 -4.44 27.25 10.13
CA LEU A 557 -4.31 28.15 8.98
C LEU A 557 -5.24 29.38 9.05
N ASP A 558 -6.28 29.32 9.88
CA ASP A 558 -7.21 30.44 10.01
C ASP A 558 -6.59 31.57 10.84
N PRO A 559 -6.38 32.77 10.30
CA PRO A 559 -5.81 33.90 11.04
C PRO A 559 -6.67 34.37 12.21
N GLU A 560 -7.93 33.94 12.31
CA GLU A 560 -8.82 34.26 13.45
C GLU A 560 -8.65 33.30 14.60
N GLN A 561 -8.16 32.07 14.35
CA GLN A 561 -8.05 31.01 15.32
C GLN A 561 -6.59 30.66 15.67
N ASN A 562 -5.64 30.85 14.75
CA ASN A 562 -4.26 30.44 14.90
C ASN A 562 -3.48 31.14 16.03
N GLY A 563 -3.94 32.32 16.51
CA GLY A 563 -3.35 33.01 17.66
C GLY A 563 -3.55 32.27 18.99
N THR A 564 -4.50 31.33 19.04
CA THR A 564 -4.82 30.53 20.24
C THR A 564 -4.80 29.04 19.94
N PHE A 565 -3.98 28.61 19.01
CA PHE A 565 -3.85 27.20 18.64
C PHE A 565 -3.49 26.35 19.86
N SER A 566 -4.23 25.27 20.09
CA SER A 566 -4.02 24.38 21.22
C SER A 566 -3.73 22.96 20.76
N ASP A 567 -2.51 22.51 21.04
CA ASP A 567 -2.12 21.11 20.85
C ASP A 567 -2.67 20.26 21.98
N HIS A 568 -3.20 19.06 21.67
CA HIS A 568 -3.81 18.17 22.64
C HIS A 568 -2.81 17.58 23.66
N TYR A 569 -1.53 17.49 23.28
CA TYR A 569 -0.47 17.04 24.21
C TYR A 569 -0.05 18.14 25.16
N LEU A 570 0.13 19.36 24.64
CA LEU A 570 0.57 20.50 25.44
C LEU A 570 -0.55 21.07 26.30
N GLU A 571 -1.80 21.08 25.81
CA GLU A 571 -2.97 21.67 26.47
C GLU A 571 -2.77 23.14 26.91
N VAL A 572 -1.89 23.84 26.18
CA VAL A 572 -1.63 25.27 26.38
C VAL A 572 -1.72 25.96 25.02
N PRO A 573 -2.24 27.19 24.94
CA PRO A 573 -2.30 27.92 23.68
C PRO A 573 -0.89 28.33 23.21
N PHE A 574 -0.63 28.16 21.91
CA PHE A 574 0.56 28.67 21.25
C PHE A 574 0.14 29.62 20.12
N ASP A 575 0.74 30.80 20.08
CA ASP A 575 0.42 31.80 19.07
C ASP A 575 1.15 31.56 17.76
N LEU A 576 0.39 31.11 16.73
CA LEU A 576 0.88 30.87 15.37
C LEU A 576 0.72 32.09 14.43
N SER A 577 0.21 33.24 14.92
CA SER A 577 -0.12 34.41 14.10
C SER A 577 1.08 35.01 13.37
N LYS A 578 2.29 34.78 13.89
CA LYS A 578 3.56 35.27 13.30
C LYS A 578 4.20 34.29 12.33
N VAL A 579 3.68 33.05 12.24
CA VAL A 579 4.14 32.02 11.30
C VAL A 579 3.70 32.39 9.89
N ILE A 580 4.59 32.27 8.92
CA ILE A 580 4.23 32.36 7.51
C ILE A 580 3.98 30.94 7.00
N PHE A 581 2.72 30.66 6.68
CA PHE A 581 2.34 29.38 6.09
C PHE A 581 2.46 29.46 4.58
N VAL A 582 3.13 28.47 4.01
CA VAL A 582 3.20 28.23 2.57
C VAL A 582 2.75 26.80 2.32
N THR A 583 1.82 26.60 1.41
CA THR A 583 1.31 25.27 1.07
C THR A 583 1.73 24.86 -0.32
N THR A 584 1.90 23.58 -0.57
CA THR A 584 2.14 23.05 -1.91
C THR A 584 1.13 21.96 -2.24
N ALA A 585 0.69 21.91 -3.49
CA ALA A 585 -0.20 20.88 -4.00
C ALA A 585 0.18 20.49 -5.43
N ASN A 586 -0.17 19.29 -5.85
CA ASN A 586 -0.06 18.94 -7.26
C ASN A 586 -1.36 19.23 -8.01
N MET A 587 -2.51 19.08 -7.34
CA MET A 587 -3.84 19.28 -7.89
C MET A 587 -4.70 20.07 -6.90
N LEU A 588 -5.68 20.84 -7.40
CA LEU A 588 -6.59 21.64 -6.56
C LEU A 588 -7.82 20.87 -6.08
N ASP A 589 -8.32 19.95 -6.91
CA ASP A 589 -9.60 19.30 -6.68
C ASP A 589 -9.69 18.49 -5.38
N PRO A 590 -8.62 17.78 -4.92
CA PRO A 590 -8.66 17.07 -3.66
C PRO A 590 -8.67 17.96 -2.42
N ILE A 591 -8.30 19.24 -2.56
CA ILE A 591 -8.25 20.19 -1.43
C ILE A 591 -9.66 20.62 -1.06
N PRO A 592 -10.12 20.44 0.19
CA PRO A 592 -11.43 20.89 0.64
C PRO A 592 -11.68 22.38 0.37
N ALA A 593 -12.87 22.72 -0.08
CA ALA A 593 -13.24 24.10 -0.45
C ALA A 593 -12.97 25.12 0.69
N ALA A 594 -13.23 24.72 1.94
CA ALA A 594 -12.99 25.57 3.10
C ALA A 594 -11.51 25.96 3.32
N LEU A 595 -10.60 25.07 3.00
CA LEU A 595 -9.16 25.35 3.02
C LEU A 595 -8.75 26.21 1.82
N ARG A 596 -9.27 25.87 0.65
CA ARG A 596 -8.98 26.54 -0.62
C ARG A 596 -9.38 28.02 -0.61
N ASP A 597 -10.52 28.34 0.02
CA ASP A 597 -11.00 29.73 0.15
C ASP A 597 -10.06 30.64 1.00
N ARG A 598 -9.20 30.05 1.82
CA ARG A 598 -8.20 30.77 2.66
C ARG A 598 -6.85 30.91 2.00
N MET A 599 -6.66 30.25 0.86
CA MET A 599 -5.36 30.17 0.18
C MET A 599 -5.34 31.08 -1.04
N GLU A 600 -4.24 31.74 -1.22
CA GLU A 600 -3.91 32.39 -2.46
C GLU A 600 -3.22 31.40 -3.40
N ILE A 601 -3.93 30.97 -4.43
CA ILE A 601 -3.47 29.94 -5.35
C ILE A 601 -2.52 30.58 -6.37
N ILE A 602 -1.29 30.06 -6.43
CA ILE A 602 -0.27 30.44 -7.39
C ILE A 602 0.08 29.22 -8.23
N GLU A 603 -0.29 29.26 -9.50
CA GLU A 603 -0.01 28.17 -10.41
C GLU A 603 1.45 28.17 -10.83
N VAL A 604 2.15 27.06 -10.57
CA VAL A 604 3.53 26.82 -10.99
C VAL A 604 3.51 25.83 -12.14
N SER A 605 3.70 26.31 -13.32
CA SER A 605 3.65 25.51 -14.54
C SER A 605 4.91 24.67 -14.74
N GLY A 606 4.80 23.68 -15.65
CA GLY A 606 5.94 22.90 -16.11
C GLY A 606 6.94 23.72 -16.92
N TYR A 607 8.12 23.17 -17.09
CA TYR A 607 9.24 23.79 -17.84
C TYR A 607 9.28 23.33 -19.29
N THR A 608 9.67 24.24 -20.17
CA THR A 608 10.07 23.95 -21.55
C THR A 608 11.42 23.22 -21.57
N GLU A 609 11.78 22.62 -22.71
CA GLU A 609 13.09 21.98 -22.88
C GLU A 609 14.26 22.97 -22.64
N ILE A 610 14.11 24.21 -23.08
CA ILE A 610 15.15 25.24 -22.91
C ILE A 610 15.31 25.64 -21.44
N GLU A 611 14.18 25.81 -20.74
CA GLU A 611 14.21 26.07 -19.30
C GLU A 611 14.83 24.89 -18.53
N LYS A 612 14.46 23.64 -18.90
CA LYS A 612 15.06 22.43 -18.31
C LYS A 612 16.58 22.36 -18.54
N LEU A 613 17.03 22.72 -19.75
CA LEU A 613 18.46 22.78 -20.05
C LEU A 613 19.17 23.81 -19.20
N ALA A 614 18.61 25.03 -19.09
CA ALA A 614 19.15 26.10 -18.25
C ALA A 614 19.19 25.70 -16.77
N ILE A 615 18.10 25.08 -16.26
CA ILE A 615 18.01 24.57 -14.88
C ILE A 615 19.04 23.46 -14.66
N ALA A 616 19.17 22.53 -15.60
CA ALA A 616 20.14 21.45 -15.50
C ALA A 616 21.57 22.00 -15.38
N ARG A 617 21.92 22.95 -16.23
CA ARG A 617 23.24 23.56 -16.24
C ARG A 617 23.55 24.39 -15.00
N SER A 618 22.60 25.25 -14.58
CA SER A 618 22.81 26.20 -13.50
C SER A 618 22.67 25.57 -12.10
N PHE A 619 21.83 24.56 -11.95
CA PHE A 619 21.47 24.03 -10.62
C PHE A 619 21.72 22.52 -10.48
N LEU A 620 21.23 21.68 -11.43
CA LEU A 620 21.24 20.23 -11.21
C LEU A 620 22.62 19.61 -11.37
N VAL A 621 23.39 20.03 -12.38
CA VAL A 621 24.75 19.52 -12.62
C VAL A 621 25.69 19.92 -11.48
N PRO A 622 25.78 21.20 -11.07
CA PRO A 622 26.63 21.60 -9.94
C PRO A 622 26.26 20.86 -8.65
N LYS A 623 24.98 20.79 -8.31
CA LYS A 623 24.47 20.07 -7.16
C LYS A 623 24.81 18.58 -7.22
N SER A 624 24.72 17.96 -8.40
CA SER A 624 25.06 16.55 -8.59
C SER A 624 26.55 16.31 -8.43
N LEU A 625 27.41 17.20 -8.96
CA LEU A 625 28.85 17.12 -8.80
C LEU A 625 29.24 17.19 -7.32
N GLU A 626 28.75 18.19 -6.60
CA GLU A 626 29.00 18.36 -5.17
C GLU A 626 28.58 17.14 -4.35
N SER A 627 27.36 16.65 -4.58
CA SER A 627 26.81 15.50 -3.84
C SER A 627 27.57 14.17 -4.10
N HIS A 628 28.27 14.05 -5.20
CA HIS A 628 29.05 12.84 -5.58
C HIS A 628 30.58 13.05 -5.46
N GLY A 629 31.02 14.17 -4.91
CA GLY A 629 32.42 14.45 -4.65
C GLY A 629 33.27 14.67 -5.91
N LEU A 630 32.66 15.14 -7.00
CA LEU A 630 33.33 15.52 -8.26
C LEU A 630 33.39 17.05 -8.41
N THR A 631 34.38 17.50 -9.15
CA THR A 631 34.53 18.93 -9.53
C THR A 631 34.14 19.15 -10.98
N GLY A 632 33.79 20.41 -11.32
CA GLY A 632 33.51 20.79 -12.72
C GLY A 632 34.72 20.61 -13.67
N GLU A 633 35.94 20.55 -13.14
CA GLU A 633 37.14 20.23 -13.91
C GLU A 633 37.28 18.73 -14.22
N GLN A 634 36.72 17.88 -13.40
CA GLN A 634 36.75 16.40 -13.56
C GLN A 634 35.64 15.91 -14.48
N LEU A 635 34.43 16.48 -14.40
CA LEU A 635 33.31 16.09 -15.23
C LEU A 635 32.63 17.30 -15.86
N THR A 636 32.58 17.27 -17.19
CA THR A 636 31.81 18.20 -17.99
C THR A 636 30.73 17.48 -18.76
N ILE A 637 29.49 17.97 -18.70
CA ILE A 637 28.35 17.43 -19.44
C ILE A 637 27.97 18.48 -20.50
N THR A 638 28.01 18.10 -21.77
CA THR A 638 27.68 19.03 -22.85
C THR A 638 26.19 19.36 -22.93
N ASP A 639 25.82 20.51 -23.49
CA ASP A 639 24.42 20.88 -23.69
C ASP A 639 23.66 19.87 -24.55
N ASP A 640 24.31 19.28 -25.54
CA ASP A 640 23.71 18.25 -26.39
C ASP A 640 23.47 16.93 -25.64
N ALA A 641 24.37 16.59 -24.72
CA ALA A 641 24.16 15.46 -23.81
C ALA A 641 22.97 15.72 -22.88
N LEU A 642 22.87 16.92 -22.29
CA LEU A 642 21.73 17.29 -21.44
C LEU A 642 20.41 17.28 -22.21
N ARG A 643 20.39 17.79 -23.45
CA ARG A 643 19.21 17.69 -24.33
C ARG A 643 18.82 16.28 -24.61
N ARG A 644 19.80 15.39 -24.87
CA ARG A 644 19.55 13.96 -25.05
C ARG A 644 18.91 13.34 -23.81
N VAL A 645 19.44 13.64 -22.62
CA VAL A 645 18.85 13.16 -21.36
C VAL A 645 17.41 13.67 -21.19
N ILE A 646 17.14 14.94 -21.49
CA ILE A 646 15.81 15.52 -21.40
C ILE A 646 14.82 14.83 -22.36
N ARG A 647 15.23 14.55 -23.59
CA ARG A 647 14.39 14.04 -24.67
C ARG A 647 14.16 12.53 -24.60
N GLU A 648 15.23 11.77 -24.33
CA GLU A 648 15.25 10.31 -24.53
C GLU A 648 15.19 9.54 -23.19
N TYR A 649 15.47 10.19 -22.05
CA TYR A 649 15.51 9.51 -20.75
C TYR A 649 14.51 10.07 -19.74
N THR A 650 13.82 11.18 -20.05
CA THR A 650 12.80 11.76 -19.17
C THR A 650 11.52 12.12 -19.92
N SER A 651 10.37 11.87 -19.26
CA SER A 651 9.05 12.30 -19.73
C SER A 651 8.31 12.91 -18.53
N GLU A 652 8.56 14.21 -18.26
CA GLU A 652 7.97 14.93 -17.13
C GLU A 652 7.84 16.42 -17.43
N SER A 653 6.93 17.10 -16.75
CA SER A 653 6.81 18.57 -16.81
C SER A 653 7.86 19.29 -15.98
N GLY A 654 8.29 18.71 -14.87
CA GLY A 654 9.31 19.24 -13.98
C GLY A 654 10.71 18.78 -14.34
N VAL A 655 11.60 18.74 -13.36
CA VAL A 655 13.02 18.35 -13.50
C VAL A 655 13.43 17.25 -12.50
N ARG A 656 12.48 16.56 -11.86
CA ARG A 656 12.78 15.57 -10.83
C ARG A 656 13.46 14.32 -11.38
N ASN A 657 12.96 13.79 -12.51
CA ASN A 657 13.57 12.64 -13.16
C ASN A 657 14.87 13.06 -13.86
N LEU A 658 14.92 14.28 -14.41
CA LEU A 658 16.14 14.84 -14.98
C LEU A 658 17.26 14.91 -13.92
N GLU A 659 16.96 15.35 -12.71
CA GLU A 659 17.91 15.34 -11.59
C GLU A 659 18.39 13.92 -11.27
N ARG A 660 17.49 12.93 -11.29
CA ARG A 660 17.84 11.52 -11.04
C ARG A 660 18.74 10.93 -12.12
N GLU A 661 18.46 11.21 -13.40
CA GLU A 661 19.27 10.72 -14.50
C GLU A 661 20.64 11.40 -14.55
N ILE A 662 20.73 12.72 -14.29
CA ILE A 662 22.00 13.42 -14.12
C ILE A 662 22.79 12.81 -12.95
N GLY A 663 22.14 12.56 -11.80
CA GLY A 663 22.76 11.89 -10.66
C GLY A 663 23.21 10.45 -10.98
N SER A 664 22.45 9.72 -11.81
CA SER A 664 22.83 8.40 -12.28
C SER A 664 24.07 8.42 -13.16
N LEU A 665 24.15 9.39 -14.06
CA LEU A 665 25.30 9.62 -14.93
C LEU A 665 26.54 10.00 -14.09
N THR A 666 26.38 10.98 -13.19
CA THR A 666 27.47 11.44 -12.29
C THR A 666 28.01 10.32 -11.43
N ARG A 667 27.14 9.43 -10.85
CA ARG A 667 27.57 8.26 -10.07
C ARG A 667 28.41 7.30 -10.89
N LYS A 668 28.05 7.03 -12.15
CA LYS A 668 28.80 6.12 -13.02
C LYS A 668 30.18 6.69 -13.37
N VAL A 669 30.26 7.99 -13.55
CA VAL A 669 31.54 8.68 -13.75
C VAL A 669 32.36 8.70 -12.46
N ALA A 670 31.74 8.98 -11.30
CA ALA A 670 32.41 8.93 -10.00
C ALA A 670 33.01 7.57 -9.70
N ARG A 671 32.30 6.48 -10.10
CA ARG A 671 32.84 5.11 -10.01
C ARG A 671 34.12 4.94 -10.83
N ALA A 672 34.24 5.57 -12.00
CA ALA A 672 35.46 5.51 -12.81
C ALA A 672 36.61 6.23 -12.12
N PHE A 673 36.35 7.39 -11.49
CA PHE A 673 37.38 8.12 -10.71
C PHE A 673 37.82 7.39 -9.44
N ALA A 674 36.94 6.60 -8.84
CA ALA A 674 37.25 5.77 -7.66
C ALA A 674 37.94 4.43 -8.03
N GLY A 675 38.13 4.14 -9.30
CA GLY A 675 38.77 2.94 -9.79
C GLY A 675 40.31 2.92 -9.66
N ALA A 676 40.95 1.81 -10.04
CA ALA A 676 42.39 1.65 -9.94
C ALA A 676 43.20 2.60 -10.88
N GLU A 677 42.60 2.97 -12.00
CA GLU A 677 43.18 3.90 -12.98
C GLU A 677 42.18 5.06 -13.22
N PRO A 678 42.18 6.09 -12.36
CA PRO A 678 41.24 7.21 -12.50
C PRO A 678 41.56 8.04 -13.74
N PRO A 679 40.53 8.41 -14.53
CA PRO A 679 40.68 9.37 -15.62
C PRO A 679 41.03 10.75 -15.07
N SER A 680 41.73 11.58 -15.88
CA SER A 680 42.04 12.96 -15.48
C SER A 680 40.81 13.89 -15.66
N VAL A 681 40.08 13.73 -16.74
CA VAL A 681 38.87 14.48 -17.09
C VAL A 681 37.93 13.56 -17.85
N VAL A 682 36.64 13.68 -17.62
CA VAL A 682 35.58 13.01 -18.39
C VAL A 682 34.65 14.06 -18.99
N GLU A 683 34.53 14.03 -20.30
CA GLU A 683 33.50 14.79 -21.02
C GLU A 683 32.38 13.85 -21.45
N VAL A 684 31.15 14.17 -21.06
CA VAL A 684 29.96 13.44 -21.49
C VAL A 684 29.31 14.22 -22.63
N ASP A 685 29.53 13.71 -23.84
CA ASP A 685 28.91 14.15 -25.07
C ASP A 685 27.59 13.40 -25.36
N TYR A 686 26.97 13.68 -26.49
CA TYR A 686 25.73 13.06 -26.93
C TYR A 686 25.79 11.52 -26.91
N ASP A 687 26.84 10.91 -27.44
CA ASP A 687 27.01 9.46 -27.57
C ASP A 687 27.37 8.79 -26.22
N ALA A 688 28.05 9.53 -25.35
CA ALA A 688 28.40 9.04 -24.03
C ALA A 688 27.17 8.82 -23.12
N VAL A 689 26.07 9.56 -23.34
CA VAL A 689 24.84 9.41 -22.57
C VAL A 689 24.35 7.96 -22.64
N GLU A 690 24.26 7.38 -23.83
CA GLU A 690 23.79 6.01 -24.00
C GLU A 690 24.75 4.97 -23.36
N ARG A 691 26.06 5.20 -23.47
CA ARG A 691 27.06 4.35 -22.80
C ARG A 691 26.89 4.35 -21.27
N HIS A 692 26.45 5.46 -20.70
CA HIS A 692 26.26 5.60 -19.27
C HIS A 692 24.83 5.25 -18.80
N LEU A 693 23.77 5.68 -19.49
CA LEU A 693 22.39 5.49 -19.07
C LEU A 693 21.73 4.25 -19.69
N GLY A 694 22.33 3.68 -20.75
CA GLY A 694 21.78 2.54 -21.49
C GLY A 694 20.85 2.99 -22.62
N VAL A 695 20.04 2.07 -23.14
CA VAL A 695 19.13 2.32 -24.27
C VAL A 695 18.14 3.44 -23.92
N PRO A 696 17.86 4.37 -24.85
CA PRO A 696 16.83 5.38 -24.68
C PRO A 696 15.49 4.78 -24.22
N ARG A 697 14.83 5.44 -23.30
CA ARG A 697 13.53 5.00 -22.75
C ARG A 697 12.35 5.59 -23.49
N TYR A 698 12.55 6.73 -24.09
CA TYR A 698 11.53 7.48 -24.80
C TYR A 698 12.01 7.79 -26.20
N GLU A 699 11.15 7.62 -27.17
CA GLU A 699 11.40 8.09 -28.52
C GLU A 699 10.99 9.55 -28.63
N PHE A 700 11.94 10.40 -29.04
CA PHE A 700 11.65 11.81 -29.26
C PHE A 700 11.18 12.02 -30.67
N GLY A 701 9.95 12.52 -30.85
CA GLY A 701 9.38 12.79 -32.14
C GLY A 701 7.87 12.66 -32.14
N LEU A 702 7.30 12.71 -33.33
CA LEU A 702 5.86 12.51 -33.55
C LEU A 702 5.48 11.08 -33.18
N ALA A 703 4.37 10.95 -32.43
CA ALA A 703 3.79 9.65 -32.11
C ALA A 703 3.45 8.83 -33.36
N GLU A 704 3.25 9.52 -34.52
CA GLU A 704 2.94 8.93 -35.81
C GLU A 704 4.00 9.32 -36.86
N GLU A 705 4.59 8.33 -37.51
CA GLU A 705 5.56 8.59 -38.57
C GLU A 705 4.91 9.05 -39.88
N ASN A 706 3.64 8.74 -40.12
CA ASN A 706 2.93 8.99 -41.37
C ASN A 706 1.53 9.57 -41.12
N ASP A 707 1.01 10.26 -42.12
CA ASP A 707 -0.42 10.60 -42.13
C ASP A 707 -1.24 9.31 -42.25
N GLU A 708 -2.21 9.11 -41.36
CA GLU A 708 -2.99 7.89 -41.28
C GLU A 708 -4.50 8.13 -41.35
N VAL A 709 -5.25 7.11 -41.79
CA VAL A 709 -6.71 7.15 -41.77
C VAL A 709 -7.23 6.60 -40.47
N GLY A 710 -8.10 7.37 -39.80
CA GLY A 710 -8.70 6.93 -38.55
C GLY A 710 -7.82 7.18 -37.32
N VAL A 711 -6.67 7.82 -37.47
CA VAL A 711 -5.76 8.14 -36.36
C VAL A 711 -5.66 9.65 -36.21
N ALA A 712 -5.86 10.17 -35.01
CA ALA A 712 -5.76 11.61 -34.72
C ALA A 712 -5.05 11.86 -33.38
N THR A 713 -4.19 12.89 -33.35
CA THR A 713 -3.42 13.23 -32.17
C THR A 713 -4.14 14.28 -31.33
N GLY A 714 -4.42 13.96 -30.09
CA GLY A 714 -4.94 14.87 -29.07
C GLY A 714 -3.88 15.23 -28.03
N ALA A 715 -4.23 16.09 -27.10
CA ALA A 715 -3.40 16.44 -25.97
C ALA A 715 -4.18 16.33 -24.67
N ALA A 716 -3.60 15.64 -23.71
CA ALA A 716 -4.15 15.39 -22.36
C ALA A 716 -3.29 16.06 -21.29
N VAL A 717 -3.83 16.23 -20.09
CA VAL A 717 -3.09 16.61 -18.89
C VAL A 717 -3.10 15.44 -17.93
N THR A 718 -1.93 15.06 -17.46
CA THR A 718 -1.72 14.01 -16.49
C THR A 718 -1.16 14.60 -15.18
N SER A 719 -1.09 13.79 -14.13
CA SER A 719 -0.46 14.20 -12.85
C SER A 719 1.03 14.57 -12.99
N VAL A 720 1.68 14.16 -14.07
CA VAL A 720 3.08 14.47 -14.37
C VAL A 720 3.23 15.57 -15.44
N GLY A 721 2.13 16.07 -15.96
CA GLY A 721 2.06 17.17 -16.91
C GLY A 721 1.31 16.85 -18.21
N GLY A 722 1.49 17.69 -19.23
CA GLY A 722 0.87 17.47 -20.53
C GLY A 722 1.48 16.29 -21.27
N ASP A 723 0.64 15.53 -21.99
CA ASP A 723 1.05 14.41 -22.83
C ASP A 723 0.26 14.37 -24.15
N LEU A 724 0.83 13.75 -25.18
CA LEU A 724 0.13 13.50 -26.44
C LEU A 724 -0.65 12.20 -26.37
N LEU A 725 -1.82 12.22 -26.98
CA LEU A 725 -2.76 11.11 -26.94
C LEU A 725 -3.15 10.75 -28.37
N SER A 726 -2.76 9.57 -28.86
CA SER A 726 -3.25 9.03 -30.11
C SER A 726 -4.66 8.45 -29.93
N ILE A 727 -5.55 8.72 -30.86
CA ILE A 727 -6.91 8.15 -30.89
C ILE A 727 -7.08 7.45 -32.21
N GLU A 728 -7.29 6.15 -32.14
CA GLU A 728 -7.43 5.25 -33.27
C GLU A 728 -8.91 4.85 -33.44
N VAL A 729 -9.39 4.90 -34.66
CA VAL A 729 -10.75 4.48 -35.01
C VAL A 729 -10.73 3.49 -36.17
N THR A 730 -11.33 2.35 -35.92
CA THR A 730 -11.52 1.30 -36.96
C THR A 730 -13.00 1.02 -37.14
N ILE A 731 -13.40 0.83 -38.42
CA ILE A 731 -14.76 0.52 -38.80
C ILE A 731 -14.82 -0.92 -39.34
N MET A 732 -15.71 -1.71 -38.78
CA MET A 732 -15.89 -3.13 -39.09
C MET A 732 -17.35 -3.42 -39.47
N GLU A 733 -17.59 -4.51 -40.18
CA GLU A 733 -18.94 -5.04 -40.38
C GLU A 733 -19.55 -5.41 -39.01
N GLY A 734 -20.82 -5.02 -38.79
CA GLY A 734 -21.46 -5.27 -37.53
C GLY A 734 -22.91 -4.84 -37.44
N LYS A 735 -23.39 -4.58 -36.23
CA LYS A 735 -24.79 -4.25 -35.91
C LYS A 735 -25.00 -2.81 -35.45
N GLY A 736 -24.03 -1.94 -35.65
CA GLY A 736 -24.11 -0.53 -35.26
C GLY A 736 -23.56 -0.22 -33.86
N ASP A 737 -22.77 -1.15 -33.28
CA ASP A 737 -22.23 -1.00 -31.93
C ASP A 737 -21.04 -0.04 -31.91
N LEU A 738 -20.91 0.72 -30.81
CA LEU A 738 -19.75 1.51 -30.48
C LEU A 738 -18.92 0.75 -29.42
N ILE A 739 -17.72 0.35 -29.81
CA ILE A 739 -16.77 -0.34 -28.94
C ILE A 739 -15.73 0.69 -28.50
N LEU A 740 -15.51 0.81 -27.18
CA LEU A 740 -14.55 1.72 -26.59
C LEU A 740 -13.51 0.94 -25.79
N THR A 741 -12.23 1.17 -26.04
CA THR A 741 -11.13 0.53 -25.32
C THR A 741 -10.02 1.53 -24.97
N GLY A 742 -9.18 1.23 -23.95
CA GLY A 742 -8.09 2.09 -23.50
C GLY A 742 -8.31 2.70 -22.11
N GLN A 743 -9.09 2.05 -21.23
CA GLN A 743 -9.43 2.53 -19.86
C GLN A 743 -9.99 3.95 -19.84
N LEU A 744 -11.04 4.16 -20.62
CA LEU A 744 -11.73 5.45 -20.71
C LEU A 744 -12.71 5.62 -19.55
N GLY A 745 -12.57 6.70 -18.80
CA GLY A 745 -13.53 7.11 -17.79
C GLY A 745 -14.87 7.54 -18.38
N ASP A 746 -15.88 7.74 -17.55
CA ASP A 746 -17.27 7.97 -17.98
C ASP A 746 -17.41 9.24 -18.83
N VAL A 747 -16.74 10.32 -18.47
CA VAL A 747 -16.77 11.59 -19.22
C VAL A 747 -16.16 11.44 -20.61
N MET A 748 -15.06 10.69 -20.73
CA MET A 748 -14.41 10.44 -22.01
C MET A 748 -15.24 9.50 -22.90
N GLN A 749 -15.92 8.50 -22.31
CA GLN A 749 -16.89 7.66 -23.03
C GLN A 749 -18.09 8.46 -23.53
N GLU A 750 -18.62 9.39 -22.73
CA GLU A 750 -19.67 10.30 -23.14
C GLU A 750 -19.22 11.19 -24.31
N SER A 751 -18.00 11.70 -24.24
CA SER A 751 -17.39 12.49 -25.30
C SER A 751 -17.28 11.70 -26.62
N ALA A 752 -16.92 10.40 -26.57
CA ALA A 752 -16.89 9.52 -27.71
C ALA A 752 -18.28 9.31 -28.32
N ARG A 753 -19.31 9.14 -27.47
CA ARG A 753 -20.73 9.05 -27.91
C ARG A 753 -21.22 10.34 -28.55
N ALA A 754 -20.84 11.49 -28.01
CA ALA A 754 -21.16 12.81 -28.56
C ALA A 754 -20.50 13.01 -29.94
N ALA A 755 -19.20 12.63 -30.08
CA ALA A 755 -18.49 12.66 -31.35
C ALA A 755 -19.13 11.76 -32.41
N LEU A 756 -19.54 10.55 -32.04
CA LEU A 756 -20.28 9.65 -32.94
C LEU A 756 -21.64 10.22 -33.34
N SER A 757 -22.40 10.80 -32.40
CA SER A 757 -23.67 11.42 -32.69
C SER A 757 -23.52 12.60 -33.65
N TYR A 758 -22.46 13.40 -33.47
CA TYR A 758 -22.10 14.44 -34.41
C TYR A 758 -21.80 13.88 -35.80
N ALA A 759 -20.96 12.85 -35.90
CA ALA A 759 -20.64 12.20 -37.19
C ALA A 759 -21.89 11.61 -37.85
N ARG A 760 -22.77 10.96 -37.11
CA ARG A 760 -24.08 10.45 -37.61
C ARG A 760 -24.96 11.58 -38.14
N SER A 761 -25.03 12.71 -37.49
CA SER A 761 -25.82 13.88 -37.94
C SER A 761 -25.31 14.49 -39.25
N ARG A 762 -24.08 14.19 -39.64
CA ARG A 762 -23.41 14.67 -40.84
C ARG A 762 -23.31 13.61 -41.95
N SER A 763 -23.91 12.42 -41.76
CA SER A 763 -23.80 11.26 -42.68
C SER A 763 -24.05 11.62 -44.16
N VAL A 764 -25.10 12.41 -44.42
CA VAL A 764 -25.43 12.89 -45.80
C VAL A 764 -24.32 13.78 -46.37
N LYS A 765 -23.74 14.70 -45.54
CA LYS A 765 -22.64 15.56 -45.97
C LYS A 765 -21.33 14.80 -46.20
N LEU A 766 -21.15 13.70 -45.48
CA LEU A 766 -20.01 12.81 -45.61
C LEU A 766 -20.17 11.79 -46.78
N GLY A 767 -21.32 11.80 -47.47
CA GLY A 767 -21.59 10.90 -48.59
C GLY A 767 -21.87 9.46 -48.16
N LEU A 768 -22.28 9.23 -46.93
CA LEU A 768 -22.56 7.89 -46.39
C LEU A 768 -23.99 7.47 -46.77
N GLU A 769 -24.15 6.18 -47.11
CA GLU A 769 -25.46 5.58 -47.43
C GLU A 769 -26.39 5.56 -46.23
N ALA A 770 -27.70 5.61 -46.53
CA ALA A 770 -28.70 5.47 -45.46
C ALA A 770 -28.58 4.09 -44.79
N GLY A 771 -28.58 4.08 -43.45
CA GLY A 771 -28.39 2.84 -42.69
C GLY A 771 -26.93 2.37 -42.58
N TYR A 772 -25.95 3.19 -42.99
CA TYR A 772 -24.51 2.85 -42.89
C TYR A 772 -24.12 2.46 -41.45
N PHE A 773 -24.54 3.25 -40.49
CA PHE A 773 -24.22 3.03 -39.09
C PHE A 773 -24.91 1.80 -38.45
N ASP A 774 -25.99 1.31 -39.07
CA ASP A 774 -26.72 0.14 -38.56
C ASP A 774 -26.05 -1.19 -38.99
N ARG A 775 -25.09 -1.11 -39.93
CA ARG A 775 -24.38 -2.26 -40.48
C ARG A 775 -22.88 -2.26 -40.18
N LYS A 776 -22.41 -1.28 -39.45
CA LYS A 776 -20.99 -1.10 -39.14
C LYS A 776 -20.79 -0.90 -37.65
N ASN A 777 -19.93 -1.71 -37.07
CA ASN A 777 -19.41 -1.45 -35.71
C ASN A 777 -18.24 -0.48 -35.79
N ILE A 778 -18.19 0.43 -34.84
CA ILE A 778 -17.13 1.42 -34.76
C ILE A 778 -16.35 1.15 -33.48
N HIS A 779 -15.05 0.91 -33.62
CA HIS A 779 -14.15 0.70 -32.49
C HIS A 779 -13.24 1.93 -32.34
N VAL A 780 -13.34 2.58 -31.22
CA VAL A 780 -12.44 3.67 -30.80
C VAL A 780 -11.48 3.12 -29.76
N HIS A 781 -10.21 3.18 -30.07
CA HIS A 781 -9.15 2.75 -29.18
C HIS A 781 -8.27 3.94 -28.81
N VAL A 782 -7.90 4.03 -27.52
CA VAL A 782 -6.93 5.02 -27.05
C VAL A 782 -5.78 4.26 -26.41
N PRO A 783 -4.61 4.17 -27.10
CA PRO A 783 -3.45 3.44 -26.63
C PRO A 783 -2.96 3.82 -25.24
N ALA A 784 -1.98 3.08 -24.68
CA ALA A 784 -1.53 3.12 -23.29
C ALA A 784 -2.63 2.66 -22.31
N GLY A 785 -3.16 1.46 -22.51
CA GLY A 785 -4.25 0.85 -21.73
C GLY A 785 -3.98 0.69 -20.25
N ALA A 786 -2.73 0.80 -19.79
CA ALA A 786 -2.37 0.77 -18.36
C ALA A 786 -2.69 2.08 -17.62
N THR A 787 -2.96 3.19 -18.33
CA THR A 787 -3.21 4.50 -17.74
C THR A 787 -4.69 4.86 -17.89
N PRO A 788 -5.45 5.05 -16.80
CA PRO A 788 -6.81 5.57 -16.86
C PRO A 788 -6.86 6.97 -17.48
N LYS A 789 -7.83 7.19 -18.35
CA LYS A 789 -8.00 8.46 -19.07
C LYS A 789 -9.43 8.93 -18.94
N ASP A 790 -9.62 10.17 -18.47
CA ASP A 790 -10.94 10.78 -18.38
C ASP A 790 -10.93 12.26 -18.76
N GLY A 791 -12.07 12.77 -19.22
CA GLY A 791 -12.24 14.16 -19.55
C GLY A 791 -12.87 14.43 -20.93
N PRO A 792 -13.54 15.57 -21.10
CA PRO A 792 -14.27 15.91 -22.34
C PRO A 792 -13.36 16.48 -23.44
N SER A 793 -12.11 16.84 -23.14
CA SER A 793 -11.22 17.63 -24.01
C SER A 793 -10.70 16.88 -25.26
N ALA A 794 -10.90 15.57 -25.34
CA ALA A 794 -10.58 14.75 -26.51
C ALA A 794 -11.71 14.70 -27.58
N GLY A 795 -12.83 15.41 -27.35
CA GLY A 795 -14.01 15.34 -28.20
C GLY A 795 -13.77 15.70 -29.67
N ILE A 796 -13.02 16.75 -29.96
CA ILE A 796 -12.69 17.11 -31.34
C ILE A 796 -11.71 16.12 -31.98
N THR A 797 -10.80 15.57 -31.21
CA THR A 797 -9.86 14.52 -31.68
C THR A 797 -10.60 13.25 -32.07
N MET A 798 -11.52 12.79 -31.20
CA MET A 798 -12.38 11.63 -31.49
C MET A 798 -13.27 11.88 -32.72
N ALA A 799 -13.86 13.08 -32.85
CA ALA A 799 -14.66 13.44 -34.01
C ALA A 799 -13.83 13.45 -35.30
N THR A 800 -12.59 13.92 -35.25
CA THR A 800 -11.67 13.96 -36.37
C THR A 800 -11.26 12.55 -36.79
N ALA A 801 -10.84 11.70 -35.85
CA ALA A 801 -10.50 10.30 -36.12
C ALA A 801 -11.70 9.51 -36.68
N LEU A 802 -12.89 9.69 -36.11
CA LEU A 802 -14.14 9.09 -36.62
C LEU A 802 -14.44 9.52 -38.05
N ILE A 803 -14.39 10.80 -38.35
CA ILE A 803 -14.71 11.30 -39.70
C ILE A 803 -13.62 10.91 -40.69
N SER A 804 -12.35 10.89 -40.30
CA SER A 804 -11.27 10.33 -41.09
C SER A 804 -11.52 8.87 -41.47
N ALA A 805 -11.85 8.03 -40.48
CA ALA A 805 -12.18 6.62 -40.70
C ALA A 805 -13.40 6.43 -41.62
N LEU A 806 -14.46 7.24 -41.44
CA LEU A 806 -15.68 7.20 -42.24
C LEU A 806 -15.49 7.66 -43.69
N THR A 807 -14.57 8.61 -43.93
CA THR A 807 -14.34 9.21 -45.24
C THR A 807 -13.12 8.63 -45.99
N GLY A 808 -12.29 7.85 -45.28
CA GLY A 808 -11.02 7.35 -45.80
C GLY A 808 -9.97 8.43 -46.06
N VAL A 809 -10.15 9.61 -45.50
CA VAL A 809 -9.23 10.75 -45.64
C VAL A 809 -8.23 10.73 -44.48
N LYS A 810 -6.94 10.80 -44.80
CA LYS A 810 -5.87 10.79 -43.81
C LYS A 810 -5.86 12.03 -42.95
N VAL A 811 -5.56 11.87 -41.66
CA VAL A 811 -5.26 12.98 -40.73
C VAL A 811 -3.78 13.32 -40.85
N ARG A 812 -3.46 14.59 -40.75
CA ARG A 812 -2.08 15.09 -40.75
C ARG A 812 -1.40 14.73 -39.43
N LYS A 813 -0.22 14.14 -39.50
CA LYS A 813 0.62 13.74 -38.38
C LYS A 813 1.17 14.91 -37.55
N ASP A 814 1.37 16.07 -38.21
CA ASP A 814 1.94 17.29 -37.61
C ASP A 814 0.90 18.17 -36.93
N VAL A 815 -0.36 17.69 -36.82
CA VAL A 815 -1.47 18.41 -36.20
C VAL A 815 -1.90 17.71 -34.92
N ALA A 816 -1.89 18.43 -33.82
CA ALA A 816 -2.54 17.98 -32.58
C ALA A 816 -3.70 18.93 -32.23
N MET A 817 -4.63 18.44 -31.42
CA MET A 817 -5.82 19.22 -31.12
C MET A 817 -6.37 18.94 -29.74
N THR A 818 -7.11 19.91 -29.20
CA THR A 818 -7.85 19.74 -27.94
C THR A 818 -9.14 20.54 -28.00
N GLY A 819 -10.21 20.01 -27.43
CA GLY A 819 -11.51 20.69 -27.37
C GLY A 819 -12.65 19.73 -27.09
N GLU A 820 -13.61 20.17 -26.30
CA GLU A 820 -14.89 19.48 -26.11
C GLU A 820 -15.80 19.70 -27.30
N VAL A 821 -16.53 18.67 -27.72
CA VAL A 821 -17.44 18.71 -28.86
C VAL A 821 -18.89 18.66 -28.42
N THR A 822 -19.72 19.56 -28.96
CA THR A 822 -21.19 19.46 -28.79
C THR A 822 -21.82 18.65 -29.91
N LEU A 823 -23.06 18.17 -29.73
CA LEU A 823 -23.84 17.46 -30.74
C LEU A 823 -24.07 18.28 -32.03
N ARG A 824 -23.91 19.59 -31.97
CA ARG A 824 -24.01 20.52 -33.12
C ARG A 824 -22.67 20.85 -33.76
N GLY A 825 -21.55 20.27 -33.24
CA GLY A 825 -20.21 20.51 -33.73
C GLY A 825 -19.54 21.80 -33.25
N LYS A 826 -20.07 22.43 -32.20
CA LYS A 826 -19.38 23.57 -31.59
C LYS A 826 -18.23 23.06 -30.70
N VAL A 827 -17.13 23.79 -30.71
CA VAL A 827 -15.97 23.53 -29.89
C VAL A 827 -16.05 24.35 -28.61
N LEU A 828 -16.06 23.70 -27.47
CA LEU A 828 -16.11 24.30 -26.13
C LEU A 828 -14.72 24.45 -25.51
N PRO A 829 -14.52 25.36 -24.56
CA PRO A 829 -13.25 25.60 -23.92
C PRO A 829 -12.85 24.43 -23.00
N ILE A 830 -11.54 24.32 -22.79
CA ILE A 830 -10.92 23.26 -21.98
C ILE A 830 -9.95 23.88 -20.95
N GLY A 831 -9.56 23.10 -19.96
CA GLY A 831 -8.47 23.42 -19.03
C GLY A 831 -7.12 22.92 -19.46
N GLY A 832 -6.05 23.44 -18.83
CA GLY A 832 -4.68 22.97 -18.99
C GLY A 832 -4.11 23.21 -20.40
N LEU A 833 -4.45 24.33 -21.02
CA LEU A 833 -3.98 24.66 -22.39
C LEU A 833 -2.45 24.75 -22.45
N ARG A 834 -1.82 25.31 -21.42
CA ARG A 834 -0.37 25.48 -21.35
C ARG A 834 0.35 24.11 -21.36
N GLU A 835 -0.06 23.18 -20.49
CA GLU A 835 0.51 21.84 -20.40
C GLU A 835 0.35 21.09 -21.72
N LYS A 836 -0.81 21.21 -22.34
CA LYS A 836 -1.14 20.56 -23.63
C LYS A 836 -0.29 21.10 -24.77
N THR A 837 -0.09 22.41 -24.83
CA THR A 837 0.75 23.03 -25.87
C THR A 837 2.24 22.74 -25.66
N LEU A 838 2.70 22.67 -24.40
CA LEU A 838 4.06 22.25 -24.08
C LEU A 838 4.29 20.78 -24.49
N ALA A 839 3.30 19.90 -24.30
CA ALA A 839 3.37 18.52 -24.77
C ALA A 839 3.43 18.43 -26.30
N ALA A 840 2.61 19.21 -26.99
CA ALA A 840 2.61 19.29 -28.45
C ALA A 840 3.96 19.79 -28.99
N HIS A 841 4.49 20.85 -28.41
CA HIS A 841 5.81 21.38 -28.75
C HIS A 841 6.92 20.34 -28.52
N ARG A 842 6.93 19.67 -27.36
CA ARG A 842 7.88 18.61 -27.03
C ARG A 842 7.77 17.41 -27.99
N GLY A 843 6.55 17.04 -28.38
CA GLY A 843 6.29 15.97 -29.35
C GLY A 843 6.54 16.33 -30.80
N GLY A 844 7.07 17.53 -31.11
CA GLY A 844 7.43 17.96 -32.46
C GLY A 844 6.22 18.31 -33.36
N ILE A 845 5.03 18.51 -32.79
CA ILE A 845 3.85 18.99 -33.50
C ILE A 845 4.13 20.39 -34.06
N LYS A 846 3.62 20.66 -35.25
CA LYS A 846 3.76 21.97 -35.90
C LYS A 846 2.53 22.84 -35.76
N THR A 847 1.36 22.24 -35.80
CA THR A 847 0.07 22.96 -35.75
C THR A 847 -0.77 22.44 -34.58
N PHE A 848 -1.24 23.32 -33.72
CA PHE A 848 -2.07 22.99 -32.58
C PHE A 848 -3.42 23.68 -32.65
N LEU A 849 -4.50 22.90 -32.69
CA LEU A 849 -5.86 23.40 -32.75
C LEU A 849 -6.45 23.53 -31.33
N LEU A 850 -6.93 24.68 -31.00
CA LEU A 850 -7.48 25.00 -29.67
C LEU A 850 -8.84 25.74 -29.78
N PRO A 851 -9.69 25.61 -28.77
CA PRO A 851 -10.97 26.33 -28.78
C PRO A 851 -10.77 27.85 -28.76
N LYS A 852 -11.53 28.57 -29.59
CA LYS A 852 -11.47 30.03 -29.67
C LYS A 852 -11.66 30.72 -28.31
N ARG A 853 -12.44 30.12 -27.39
CA ARG A 853 -12.66 30.66 -26.05
C ARG A 853 -11.45 30.58 -25.14
N ASN A 854 -10.44 29.73 -25.48
CA ASN A 854 -9.15 29.64 -24.82
C ASN A 854 -8.12 30.66 -25.37
N ALA A 855 -8.48 31.57 -26.26
CA ALA A 855 -7.57 32.62 -26.75
C ALA A 855 -6.98 33.48 -25.61
N LYS A 856 -7.71 33.68 -24.52
CA LYS A 856 -7.22 34.37 -23.32
C LYS A 856 -6.04 33.67 -22.67
N ASP A 857 -6.01 32.35 -22.72
CA ASP A 857 -5.02 31.51 -22.07
C ASP A 857 -3.69 31.48 -22.88
N LEU A 858 -3.71 31.97 -24.15
CA LEU A 858 -2.52 32.12 -24.98
C LEU A 858 -1.49 33.08 -24.37
N SER A 859 -1.93 34.02 -23.55
CA SER A 859 -1.03 34.96 -22.85
C SER A 859 -0.10 34.24 -21.88
N GLU A 860 -0.48 33.07 -21.40
CA GLU A 860 0.27 32.29 -20.43
C GLU A 860 1.33 31.36 -21.05
N LEU A 861 1.29 31.21 -22.37
CA LEU A 861 2.24 30.37 -23.07
C LEU A 861 3.60 31.05 -23.16
N PRO A 862 4.71 30.30 -23.03
CA PRO A 862 6.04 30.79 -23.27
C PRO A 862 6.19 31.30 -24.70
N ASP A 863 6.98 32.39 -24.89
CA ASP A 863 7.13 33.01 -26.20
C ASP A 863 7.73 32.08 -27.23
N ILE A 864 8.61 31.17 -26.83
CA ILE A 864 9.19 30.18 -27.73
C ILE A 864 8.13 29.24 -28.32
N VAL A 865 7.18 28.80 -27.50
CA VAL A 865 6.08 27.93 -27.94
C VAL A 865 5.19 28.68 -28.94
N LYS A 866 4.94 29.99 -28.71
CA LYS A 866 4.18 30.83 -29.63
C LYS A 866 4.91 31.05 -30.97
N GLN A 867 6.25 31.01 -30.99
CA GLN A 867 7.05 31.17 -32.22
C GLN A 867 7.20 29.88 -33.00
N GLU A 868 7.32 28.73 -32.33
CA GLU A 868 7.63 27.45 -32.97
C GLU A 868 6.37 26.60 -33.26
N LEU A 869 5.25 26.85 -32.56
CA LEU A 869 3.99 26.12 -32.72
C LEU A 869 2.93 27.04 -33.35
N GLU A 870 2.40 26.65 -34.50
CA GLU A 870 1.27 27.34 -35.13
C GLU A 870 -0.01 27.09 -34.31
N LEU A 871 -0.48 28.08 -33.59
CA LEU A 871 -1.67 28.01 -32.73
C LEU A 871 -2.90 28.52 -33.51
N ILE A 872 -3.85 27.62 -33.76
CA ILE A 872 -5.07 27.96 -34.53
C ILE A 872 -6.30 27.84 -33.68
N GLU A 873 -7.02 28.95 -33.55
CA GLU A 873 -8.27 29.03 -32.84
C GLU A 873 -9.43 28.46 -33.68
N VAL A 874 -10.17 27.51 -33.12
CA VAL A 874 -11.32 26.88 -33.77
C VAL A 874 -12.60 27.05 -32.95
N SER A 875 -13.72 27.27 -33.60
CA SER A 875 -15.04 27.37 -32.96
C SER A 875 -16.02 26.29 -33.36
N ASP A 876 -15.67 25.51 -34.38
CA ASP A 876 -16.52 24.47 -34.97
C ASP A 876 -15.65 23.30 -35.47
N VAL A 877 -16.16 22.09 -35.35
CA VAL A 877 -15.46 20.87 -35.84
C VAL A 877 -15.20 20.93 -37.34
N ASP A 878 -16.08 21.62 -38.12
CA ASP A 878 -15.84 21.76 -39.56
C ASP A 878 -14.51 22.51 -39.85
N GLN A 879 -14.10 23.50 -39.02
CA GLN A 879 -12.79 24.16 -39.13
C GLN A 879 -11.63 23.22 -38.77
N VAL A 880 -11.85 22.39 -37.76
CA VAL A 880 -10.85 21.36 -37.35
C VAL A 880 -10.58 20.40 -38.50
N LEU A 881 -11.64 19.88 -39.15
CA LEU A 881 -11.53 18.95 -40.26
C LEU A 881 -10.84 19.58 -41.48
N ASP A 882 -11.11 20.86 -41.79
CA ASP A 882 -10.46 21.59 -42.89
C ASP A 882 -8.94 21.69 -42.72
N ILE A 883 -8.44 21.73 -41.50
CA ILE A 883 -7.02 21.87 -41.17
C ILE A 883 -6.37 20.51 -40.94
N ALA A 884 -7.02 19.64 -40.19
CA ALA A 884 -6.44 18.38 -39.74
C ALA A 884 -6.44 17.28 -40.84
N LEU A 885 -7.39 17.32 -41.77
CA LEU A 885 -7.46 16.33 -42.87
C LEU A 885 -6.63 16.77 -44.06
N THR A 886 -5.88 15.86 -44.69
CA THR A 886 -5.00 16.12 -45.85
C THR A 886 -5.71 16.69 -47.05
N ASN A 887 -7.03 16.51 -47.19
CA ASN A 887 -7.86 17.03 -48.27
C ASN A 887 -9.12 17.73 -47.74
N GLY A 888 -9.04 18.42 -46.61
CA GLY A 888 -10.20 18.96 -45.88
C GLY A 888 -11.18 19.83 -46.73
N LYS A 889 -10.66 20.56 -47.70
CA LYS A 889 -11.49 21.32 -48.63
C LYS A 889 -12.14 20.47 -49.73
N ARG A 890 -11.65 19.26 -50.04
CA ARG A 890 -12.20 18.37 -51.05
C ARG A 890 -13.27 17.43 -50.51
N ALA A 891 -13.19 17.07 -49.24
CA ALA A 891 -14.21 16.23 -48.59
C ALA A 891 -15.58 16.93 -48.51
N ARG A 892 -15.62 18.28 -48.59
CA ARG A 892 -16.87 19.07 -48.65
C ARG A 892 -17.39 19.30 -50.07
N LYS A 893 -16.61 19.01 -51.13
CA LYS A 893 -17.00 19.22 -52.53
C LYS A 893 -17.53 18.00 -53.25
N SER A 894 -18.10 17.05 -52.53
CA SER A 894 -19.01 16.09 -53.17
C SER A 894 -20.47 16.52 -53.07
N ASP A 895 -20.75 17.82 -53.16
CA ASP A 895 -21.99 18.31 -53.74
C ASP A 895 -21.92 18.00 -55.22
N ALA A 896 -22.08 16.75 -55.55
CA ALA A 896 -22.29 16.30 -56.89
C ALA A 896 -23.58 16.91 -57.35
N ALA A 897 -23.49 17.80 -58.33
CA ALA A 897 -24.60 18.12 -59.17
C ALA A 897 -25.25 16.83 -59.69
N PRO A 898 -26.57 16.76 -59.79
CA PRO A 898 -27.19 15.58 -60.36
C PRO A 898 -26.78 15.42 -61.80
N PRO A 899 -26.63 14.16 -62.32
CA PRO A 899 -26.25 13.96 -63.69
C PRO A 899 -27.33 14.53 -64.61
N ASP A 900 -26.92 15.53 -65.41
CA ASP A 900 -27.61 15.98 -66.58
C ASP A 900 -27.74 14.83 -67.59
N GLY A 901 -28.95 14.51 -67.96
CA GLY A 901 -29.16 13.74 -69.15
C GLY A 901 -30.31 12.75 -69.17
N ALA A 902 -31.59 13.24 -69.20
CA ALA A 902 -32.61 12.52 -69.96
C ALA A 902 -33.65 13.56 -70.42
N LYS A 903 -33.64 13.73 -71.77
CA LYS A 903 -34.51 14.58 -72.53
C LYS A 903 -35.99 14.12 -72.47
N ASP A 904 -36.85 15.16 -72.36
CA ASP A 904 -38.17 15.28 -72.94
C ASP A 904 -38.92 14.05 -73.51
N THR A 905 -40.11 13.83 -73.03
CA THR A 905 -41.33 13.75 -73.81
C THR A 905 -42.56 14.12 -72.97
N ASP A 906 -43.24 15.15 -73.52
CA ASP A 906 -44.54 15.62 -73.23
C ASP A 906 -45.62 14.57 -72.96
N LYS A 907 -46.52 14.85 -71.99
CA LYS A 907 -47.93 15.01 -72.25
C LYS A 907 -48.75 15.50 -71.08
N ALA A 908 -49.42 16.56 -71.26
CA ALA A 908 -50.44 17.19 -70.44
C ALA A 908 -51.59 16.24 -70.07
N ALA A 909 -52.06 16.31 -68.88
CA ALA A 909 -53.49 16.24 -68.55
C ALA A 909 -53.80 16.68 -67.14
N ASN A 910 -54.23 17.87 -67.03
CA ASN A 910 -55.35 18.39 -66.30
C ASN A 910 -56.15 17.44 -65.37
N ARG A 911 -56.20 17.73 -64.02
CA ARG A 911 -57.42 17.73 -63.23
C ARG A 911 -57.23 18.12 -61.76
N LYS A 912 -57.82 19.33 -61.50
CA LYS A 912 -58.66 19.70 -60.36
C LYS A 912 -58.28 19.26 -58.93
N THR A 913 -57.98 20.23 -58.12
CA THR A 913 -58.23 20.30 -56.70
C THR A 913 -59.70 20.03 -56.36
N PRO A 914 -60.00 19.39 -55.22
CA PRO A 914 -60.65 20.19 -54.18
C PRO A 914 -60.29 19.87 -52.72
N GLY A 915 -60.35 20.94 -51.90
CA GLY A 915 -61.08 20.91 -50.67
C GLY A 915 -60.28 20.65 -49.36
N ARG A 916 -59.91 21.76 -48.82
CA ARG A 916 -59.78 22.03 -47.41
C ARG A 916 -60.79 21.28 -46.52
N ARG A 917 -60.27 20.49 -45.50
CA ARG A 917 -61.00 20.31 -44.22
C ARG A 917 -60.06 20.52 -43.06
N ARG A 918 -60.38 21.61 -42.33
CA ARG A 918 -59.94 21.84 -40.96
C ARG A 918 -60.38 20.63 -40.09
N ARG A 919 -59.53 20.15 -39.21
CA ARG A 919 -59.96 19.47 -37.97
C ARG A 919 -59.38 20.21 -36.80
N GLU A 920 -60.29 20.52 -35.93
CA GLU A 920 -60.20 21.19 -34.63
C GLU A 920 -59.43 20.32 -33.59
N PRO A 921 -58.98 20.96 -32.51
CA PRO A 921 -58.14 20.26 -31.51
C PRO A 921 -59.01 19.46 -30.52
N ILE A 922 -58.49 18.31 -30.10
CA ILE A 922 -59.09 17.49 -29.04
C ILE A 922 -58.58 18.02 -27.69
N GLU A 923 -59.49 18.50 -26.88
CA GLU A 923 -59.35 18.79 -25.46
C GLU A 923 -59.06 17.51 -24.64
N VAL A 924 -58.08 17.57 -23.74
CA VAL A 924 -57.90 16.61 -22.66
C VAL A 924 -58.25 17.27 -21.34
N PRO A 925 -59.15 16.70 -20.52
CA PRO A 925 -59.60 17.35 -19.30
C PRO A 925 -58.54 17.31 -18.20
N GLY A 926 -58.40 18.44 -17.56
CA GLY A 926 -57.58 18.64 -16.38
C GLY A 926 -58.24 18.11 -15.12
N THR A 927 -57.42 17.63 -14.20
CA THR A 927 -57.78 17.62 -12.79
C THR A 927 -56.68 18.31 -12.02
N HIS A 928 -57.06 19.47 -11.53
CA HIS A 928 -56.32 20.19 -10.48
C HIS A 928 -56.68 19.58 -9.14
N GLU A 929 -55.65 19.36 -8.30
CA GLU A 929 -55.77 19.60 -6.88
C GLU A 929 -54.41 20.07 -6.30
N PRO A 930 -54.43 21.02 -5.35
CA PRO A 930 -53.24 21.73 -4.89
C PRO A 930 -52.66 21.10 -3.64
N VAL A 931 -51.34 21.09 -3.56
CA VAL A 931 -50.60 20.69 -2.37
C VAL A 931 -50.47 21.91 -1.43
N PRO A 932 -50.80 21.78 -0.12
CA PRO A 932 -50.60 22.85 0.83
C PRO A 932 -49.15 22.94 1.36
N ALA A 933 -48.80 24.18 1.61
CA ALA A 933 -47.53 24.60 2.19
C ALA A 933 -47.41 24.34 3.70
N SER A 934 -46.17 24.18 4.14
CA SER A 934 -45.58 24.48 5.44
C SER A 934 -46.04 23.70 6.67
N VAL A 935 -45.06 22.93 7.23
CA VAL A 935 -44.93 22.68 8.68
C VAL A 935 -43.54 23.09 9.13
N GLN A 936 -43.52 24.11 10.00
CA GLN A 936 -42.40 24.51 10.85
C GLN A 936 -42.17 23.43 11.92
N ILE A 937 -40.95 23.13 12.18
CA ILE A 937 -40.53 22.36 13.36
C ILE A 937 -39.86 23.32 14.34
N PRO A 938 -40.28 23.37 15.59
CA PRO A 938 -39.54 24.03 16.67
C PRO A 938 -38.73 23.03 17.49
N GLY A 939 -37.56 23.45 17.97
CA GLY A 939 -36.82 22.85 19.05
C GLY A 939 -35.41 22.49 18.69
#